data_a6c22fbe910b8573c0ad6b6e5a3e3b93
#
_entry.id   a6c22fbe910b8573c0ad6b6e5a3e3b93
#
_cell.length_a   1.000
_cell.length_b   1.000
_cell.length_c   1.000
_cell.angle_alpha   90.00
_cell.angle_beta   90.00
_cell.angle_gamma   90.00
#
_symmetry.space_group_name_H-M   'P 1'
#
loop_
_entity.id
_entity.type
_entity.pdbx_description
1 polymer ?
#
loop_
_entity_poly.entity_id
_entity_poly.type
_entity_poly.pdbx_seq_one_letter_code
_entity_poly.pdbx_strand_id
1 'polypeptide(L)'
;MRKIFIAALFLGAIFNSNVTFAQTETSGRVVPYRATHTKTTELKHTKLKVNFDYQKEQMNGEEWLTASPFFYATNELVLDAKGMLIHEVALDKNGSKSPLKFDYKNDVLKITLDKTYQKNQDYTVYIKYTARPNEVKQEGSAAISDAKGLYFINAQGKDPDKPTQIWTQGETESSSAWFPTIDKSNQKTTQEIYMTVPDKYVTLSNGILKDSQKESGNLRTDHWVMDKRHSTYLFFMGVGEYAIVKDKWRNIPVDYYIEKEYEPYAKQIYGNTPEMIEFFSKKLGYDYPWAKYAQISGRDYVSGAMENTTATLHGSDILQKPGQLIDENKWEDTIAHELFHHWFGDLVTAESWSNLTVNESFANYSEYLWNEYKYGKDQADYHQMEDVNHYVHNPADFKKDLVRFDYASREDVFDLVTYQKGGGILHMLRNYLGDDAFFAGMNDYLKTYEYGNAEAHQLRLSFEKVSGKDLNWFFNQWYFGSGHPKLSYTSTYEPVKKQVTVVINQSQDQPFEFPLAIDVYDNGKPSRKQVWVDAKAKNTFTFDSSKNPDLININADGVLVADVTETKTPEQSLLQFTGSKEYKSKSIALSNIKEDAGKNPAGIKLLGAALKDPFFRIREQALELVDLTNPDQMKALGADVEKLASNDPKTLVQAAAISALAKTKNAKYSPIFDKGLNAVSNAVKASSLAGVAELDPTKAAASIANIDLDGASDELISKLLPIIVNNKIEKQMPAIGQTVAFYPFIKFQDPTLGKTAEEGYNWIMSSDNLKATEKITKVLVQAKSQIPDNPQVKMMLVQMLKDGLAKKMEVLKKNPNSATVNQQIDAINKALDAYK
;
A
#
# COMPACT_ATOMS: atom_id res chain seq x y z
N MET A 1 1.15 8.31 -7.45
CA MET A 1 1.18 8.68 -6.03
C MET A 1 2.17 7.84 -5.23
N ARG A 2 2.19 6.49 -5.27
CA ARG A 2 3.19 5.69 -4.53
C ARG A 2 4.65 6.14 -4.78
N LYS A 3 5.06 6.42 -6.02
CA LYS A 3 6.43 6.93 -6.32
C LYS A 3 6.66 8.37 -5.85
N ILE A 4 5.64 9.20 -5.80
CA ILE A 4 5.72 10.59 -5.28
C ILE A 4 5.69 10.59 -3.75
N PHE A 5 4.93 9.69 -3.12
CA PHE A 5 4.90 9.51 -1.67
C PHE A 5 6.21 8.98 -1.08
N ILE A 6 6.86 8.04 -1.77
CA ILE A 6 8.19 7.54 -1.40
C ILE A 6 9.23 8.67 -1.46
N ALA A 7 9.09 9.62 -2.40
CA ALA A 7 9.97 10.79 -2.48
C ALA A 7 9.84 11.74 -1.28
N ALA A 8 8.65 11.90 -0.71
CA ALA A 8 8.45 12.72 0.47
C ALA A 8 9.14 12.13 1.72
N LEU A 9 9.21 10.80 1.82
CA LEU A 9 9.99 10.09 2.86
C LEU A 9 11.51 10.22 2.64
N PHE A 10 11.99 10.28 1.39
CA PHE A 10 13.40 10.51 1.08
C PHE A 10 13.87 11.95 1.35
N LEU A 11 13.00 12.95 1.25
CA LEU A 11 13.37 14.35 1.49
C LEU A 11 13.76 14.64 2.95
N GLY A 12 13.27 13.88 3.91
CA GLY A 12 13.71 13.97 5.30
C GLY A 12 15.19 13.59 5.50
N ALA A 13 15.75 12.75 4.64
CA ALA A 13 17.11 12.24 4.77
C ALA A 13 18.16 13.05 3.98
N ILE A 14 17.79 13.76 2.92
CA ILE A 14 18.76 14.39 1.99
C ILE A 14 19.01 15.87 2.28
N PHE A 15 18.09 16.59 2.93
CA PHE A 15 18.35 17.96 3.38
C PHE A 15 19.39 18.06 4.52
N ASN A 16 19.88 16.93 5.04
CA ASN A 16 20.93 16.89 6.06
C ASN A 16 22.38 16.75 5.52
N SER A 17 22.62 16.74 4.22
CA SER A 17 23.94 16.40 3.68
C SER A 17 24.93 17.56 3.52
N ASN A 18 24.61 18.80 3.96
CA ASN A 18 25.54 19.93 3.97
C ASN A 18 25.54 20.77 5.26
N VAL A 19 25.13 20.19 6.37
CA VAL A 19 25.38 20.80 7.68
C VAL A 19 26.34 19.87 8.40
N THR A 20 27.53 20.39 8.72
CA THR A 20 28.50 19.78 9.62
C THR A 20 27.75 19.19 10.80
N PHE A 21 27.79 17.87 10.94
CA PHE A 21 27.19 17.18 12.11
C PHE A 21 27.92 17.65 13.36
N ALA A 22 27.41 18.70 14.00
CA ALA A 22 27.45 18.69 15.44
C ALA A 22 26.54 17.50 15.82
N GLN A 23 27.12 16.47 16.45
CA GLN A 23 26.37 15.46 17.16
C GLN A 23 25.44 16.19 18.15
N THR A 24 24.21 16.51 17.72
CA THR A 24 23.13 16.61 18.67
C THR A 24 22.89 15.17 19.09
N GLU A 25 23.46 14.82 20.25
CA GLU A 25 22.91 13.74 21.06
C GLU A 25 21.40 13.93 21.00
N THR A 26 20.72 12.98 20.34
CA THR A 26 19.27 12.85 20.49
C THR A 26 19.06 12.74 21.98
N SER A 27 18.56 13.83 22.58
CA SER A 27 18.16 13.82 23.99
C SER A 27 17.35 12.56 24.17
N GLY A 28 17.81 11.65 25.03
CA GLY A 28 17.30 10.31 25.18
C GLY A 28 15.83 10.32 25.57
N ARG A 29 14.96 10.45 24.59
CA ARG A 29 13.53 10.21 24.72
C ARG A 29 13.43 8.68 24.84
N VAL A 30 13.36 8.20 26.07
CA VAL A 30 13.09 6.79 26.32
C VAL A 30 11.77 6.48 25.67
N VAL A 31 11.78 5.73 24.56
CA VAL A 31 10.57 5.25 23.92
C VAL A 31 9.91 4.28 24.90
N PRO A 32 8.63 4.50 25.27
CA PRO A 32 8.02 3.69 26.32
C PRO A 32 7.76 2.26 25.82
N TYR A 33 8.02 1.29 26.67
CA TYR A 33 7.59 -0.09 26.46
C TYR A 33 6.06 -0.17 26.49
N ARG A 34 5.47 -0.70 25.43
CA ARG A 34 4.02 -0.85 25.23
C ARG A 34 3.60 -2.29 25.50
N ALA A 35 3.39 -2.63 26.75
CA ALA A 35 2.90 -3.95 27.12
C ALA A 35 1.56 -4.28 26.45
N THR A 36 1.32 -5.56 26.21
CA THR A 36 0.00 -6.06 25.82
C THR A 36 -1.07 -5.64 26.81
N HIS A 37 -2.23 -5.22 26.34
CA HIS A 37 -3.34 -4.80 27.20
C HIS A 37 -3.79 -5.92 28.12
N THR A 38 -3.85 -5.65 29.43
CA THR A 38 -4.34 -6.61 30.41
C THR A 38 -5.84 -6.82 30.26
N LYS A 39 -6.27 -8.02 29.95
CA LYS A 39 -7.68 -8.38 29.86
C LYS A 39 -8.31 -8.47 31.27
N THR A 40 -9.10 -7.47 31.63
CA THR A 40 -9.93 -7.50 32.84
C THR A 40 -11.35 -7.94 32.53
N THR A 41 -11.81 -7.68 31.31
CA THR A 41 -13.15 -7.95 30.80
C THR A 41 -13.03 -8.73 29.49
N GLU A 42 -13.96 -9.63 29.26
CA GLU A 42 -14.16 -10.34 28.00
C GLU A 42 -15.47 -9.85 27.35
N LEU A 43 -15.36 -9.27 26.16
CA LEU A 43 -16.52 -8.92 25.35
C LEU A 43 -17.15 -10.20 24.78
N LYS A 44 -18.48 -10.28 24.81
CA LYS A 44 -19.26 -11.42 24.32
C LYS A 44 -20.08 -11.06 23.09
N HIS A 45 -20.81 -9.95 23.15
CA HIS A 45 -21.69 -9.49 22.10
C HIS A 45 -21.84 -7.97 22.14
N THR A 46 -21.76 -7.34 20.98
CA THR A 46 -22.00 -5.90 20.79
C THR A 46 -23.17 -5.70 19.83
N LYS A 47 -24.24 -5.07 20.33
CA LYS A 47 -25.41 -4.71 19.52
C LYS A 47 -25.53 -3.20 19.43
N LEU A 48 -25.61 -2.68 18.22
CA LEU A 48 -25.69 -1.25 17.94
C LEU A 48 -26.95 -0.89 17.18
N LYS A 49 -27.60 0.25 17.54
CA LYS A 49 -28.60 0.91 16.72
C LYS A 49 -28.15 2.32 16.45
N VAL A 50 -28.00 2.68 15.17
CA VAL A 50 -27.40 3.95 14.78
C VAL A 50 -28.24 4.69 13.75
N ASN A 51 -28.18 6.02 13.80
CA ASN A 51 -28.66 6.93 12.77
C ASN A 51 -27.72 8.14 12.63
N PHE A 52 -27.81 8.86 11.52
CA PHE A 52 -26.84 9.85 11.13
C PHE A 52 -27.44 11.25 11.01
N ASP A 53 -26.80 12.24 11.62
CA ASP A 53 -27.06 13.67 11.39
C ASP A 53 -26.08 14.20 10.34
N TYR A 54 -26.50 14.22 9.08
CA TYR A 54 -25.69 14.65 7.95
C TYR A 54 -25.32 16.14 7.99
N GLN A 55 -26.09 16.97 8.73
CA GLN A 55 -25.80 18.40 8.86
C GLN A 55 -24.68 18.67 9.86
N LYS A 56 -24.68 17.93 10.96
CA LYS A 56 -23.67 18.04 12.02
C LYS A 56 -22.51 17.08 11.86
N GLU A 57 -22.61 16.14 10.90
CA GLU A 57 -21.65 15.05 10.74
C GLU A 57 -21.44 14.27 12.04
N GLN A 58 -22.55 13.84 12.64
CA GLN A 58 -22.60 13.13 13.91
C GLN A 58 -23.45 11.85 13.77
N MET A 59 -23.19 10.89 14.64
CA MET A 59 -23.96 9.66 14.72
C MET A 59 -24.59 9.52 16.10
N ASN A 60 -25.90 9.29 16.15
CA ASN A 60 -26.59 8.91 17.38
C ASN A 60 -26.60 7.39 17.49
N GLY A 61 -26.18 6.87 18.63
CA GLY A 61 -26.07 5.45 18.89
C GLY A 61 -26.79 5.01 20.18
N GLU A 62 -27.33 3.82 20.10
CA GLU A 62 -27.70 3.01 21.24
C GLU A 62 -26.94 1.70 21.19
N GLU A 63 -26.28 1.33 22.26
CA GLU A 63 -25.50 0.11 22.38
C GLU A 63 -25.98 -0.79 23.48
N TRP A 64 -25.99 -2.09 23.23
CA TRP A 64 -26.09 -3.14 24.23
C TRP A 64 -24.82 -3.98 24.19
N LEU A 65 -23.96 -3.79 25.16
CA LEU A 65 -22.69 -4.48 25.28
C LEU A 65 -22.80 -5.58 26.33
N THR A 66 -22.70 -6.84 25.90
CA THR A 66 -22.65 -8.00 26.79
C THR A 66 -21.22 -8.40 27.04
N ALA A 67 -20.87 -8.51 28.32
CA ALA A 67 -19.51 -8.85 28.76
C ALA A 67 -19.50 -9.67 30.06
N SER A 68 -18.35 -10.22 30.39
CA SER A 68 -18.10 -10.87 31.69
C SER A 68 -16.70 -10.51 32.20
N PRO A 69 -16.42 -10.67 33.52
CA PRO A 69 -15.02 -10.63 33.98
C PRO A 69 -14.17 -11.69 33.29
N PHE A 70 -12.96 -11.32 32.85
CA PHE A 70 -12.05 -12.26 32.21
C PHE A 70 -11.54 -13.33 33.16
N PHE A 71 -11.04 -12.94 34.34
CA PHE A 71 -10.57 -13.87 35.37
C PHE A 71 -10.97 -13.43 36.78
N TYR A 72 -10.60 -12.22 37.22
CA TYR A 72 -10.87 -11.71 38.56
C TYR A 72 -12.27 -11.10 38.63
N ALA A 73 -12.94 -11.33 39.73
CA ALA A 73 -14.25 -10.72 40.00
C ALA A 73 -14.13 -9.19 40.01
N THR A 74 -15.08 -8.52 39.38
CA THR A 74 -15.14 -7.06 39.32
C THR A 74 -16.57 -6.53 39.34
N ASN A 75 -16.73 -5.31 39.85
CA ASN A 75 -17.96 -4.50 39.71
C ASN A 75 -17.72 -3.27 38.84
N GLU A 76 -16.71 -3.29 38.02
CA GLU A 76 -16.32 -2.18 37.12
C GLU A 76 -16.22 -2.65 35.68
N LEU A 77 -16.72 -1.83 34.74
CA LEU A 77 -16.47 -1.94 33.31
C LEU A 77 -15.83 -0.64 32.81
N VAL A 78 -14.73 -0.75 32.12
CA VAL A 78 -13.99 0.39 31.55
C VAL A 78 -14.01 0.26 30.03
N LEU A 79 -14.48 1.29 29.35
CA LEU A 79 -14.57 1.37 27.89
C LEU A 79 -13.83 2.61 27.37
N ASP A 80 -13.21 2.48 26.22
CA ASP A 80 -12.76 3.60 25.40
C ASP A 80 -13.99 4.22 24.71
N ALA A 81 -14.10 5.57 24.67
CA ALA A 81 -15.25 6.29 24.10
C ALA A 81 -14.82 7.70 23.65
N LYS A 82 -14.15 7.80 22.51
CA LYS A 82 -13.48 9.03 22.05
C LYS A 82 -14.46 10.04 21.47
N GLY A 83 -14.37 11.29 21.93
CA GLY A 83 -15.13 12.41 21.40
C GLY A 83 -16.65 12.29 21.50
N MET A 84 -17.19 11.53 22.46
CA MET A 84 -18.62 11.24 22.56
C MET A 84 -19.36 12.13 23.54
N LEU A 85 -20.68 12.22 23.37
CA LEU A 85 -21.60 12.61 24.43
C LEU A 85 -22.29 11.36 24.95
N ILE A 86 -22.13 11.05 26.23
CA ILE A 86 -22.80 9.93 26.90
C ILE A 86 -24.08 10.46 27.53
N HIS A 87 -25.23 9.93 27.11
CA HIS A 87 -26.56 10.40 27.55
C HIS A 87 -27.16 9.53 28.67
N GLU A 88 -26.97 8.21 28.55
CA GLU A 88 -27.53 7.25 29.51
C GLU A 88 -26.64 6.01 29.59
N VAL A 89 -26.45 5.50 30.80
CA VAL A 89 -25.83 4.19 31.06
C VAL A 89 -26.72 3.41 32.01
N ALA A 90 -27.08 2.21 31.64
CA ALA A 90 -27.98 1.35 32.45
C ALA A 90 -27.57 -0.11 32.33
N LEU A 91 -27.87 -0.90 33.35
CA LEU A 91 -27.85 -2.35 33.25
C LEU A 91 -29.13 -2.81 32.57
N ASP A 92 -29.02 -3.57 31.49
CA ASP A 92 -30.18 -4.17 30.80
C ASP A 92 -30.40 -5.60 31.32
N LYS A 93 -31.59 -5.87 31.81
CA LYS A 93 -32.04 -7.21 32.18
C LYS A 93 -33.27 -7.57 31.36
N ASN A 94 -33.08 -8.18 30.21
CA ASN A 94 -34.14 -8.60 29.31
C ASN A 94 -35.07 -7.43 28.88
N GLY A 95 -34.51 -6.27 28.56
CA GLY A 95 -35.25 -5.06 28.17
C GLY A 95 -35.63 -4.13 29.32
N SER A 96 -35.47 -4.55 30.58
CA SER A 96 -35.65 -3.69 31.76
C SER A 96 -34.33 -2.98 32.08
N LYS A 97 -34.29 -1.66 31.97
CA LYS A 97 -33.11 -0.81 32.17
C LYS A 97 -33.06 -0.27 33.59
N SER A 98 -31.98 -0.52 34.31
CA SER A 98 -31.67 0.03 35.63
C SER A 98 -30.47 0.96 35.54
N PRO A 99 -30.59 2.26 35.88
CA PRO A 99 -29.49 3.22 35.76
C PRO A 99 -28.23 2.78 36.53
N LEU A 100 -27.08 2.93 35.90
CA LEU A 100 -25.77 2.69 36.51
C LEU A 100 -25.04 4.01 36.74
N LYS A 101 -24.18 4.03 37.75
CA LYS A 101 -23.22 5.14 37.95
C LYS A 101 -22.09 5.01 36.95
N PHE A 102 -21.71 6.13 36.37
CA PHE A 102 -20.55 6.20 35.47
C PHE A 102 -19.77 7.50 35.65
N ASP A 103 -18.52 7.46 35.28
CA ASP A 103 -17.65 8.63 35.08
C ASP A 103 -17.12 8.61 33.64
N TYR A 104 -17.21 9.73 32.94
CA TYR A 104 -16.70 9.88 31.59
C TYR A 104 -15.71 11.03 31.52
N LYS A 105 -14.43 10.68 31.37
CA LYS A 105 -13.34 11.65 31.36
C LYS A 105 -12.18 11.15 30.52
N ASN A 106 -11.55 12.06 29.77
CA ASN A 106 -10.39 11.77 28.93
C ASN A 106 -10.65 10.59 27.97
N ASP A 107 -11.83 10.60 27.30
CA ASP A 107 -12.25 9.57 26.37
C ASP A 107 -12.39 8.14 26.94
N VAL A 108 -12.46 8.03 28.28
CA VAL A 108 -12.69 6.78 29.00
C VAL A 108 -14.02 6.83 29.74
N LEU A 109 -14.86 5.83 29.48
CA LEU A 109 -16.13 5.62 30.16
C LEU A 109 -15.99 4.51 31.20
N LYS A 110 -15.99 4.92 32.47
CA LYS A 110 -15.87 4.01 33.62
C LYS A 110 -17.25 3.80 34.24
N ILE A 111 -17.74 2.57 34.26
CA ILE A 111 -19.08 2.19 34.70
C ILE A 111 -18.99 1.34 35.97
N THR A 112 -19.74 1.72 37.01
CA THR A 112 -19.90 0.91 38.22
C THR A 112 -21.12 0.01 38.04
N LEU A 113 -20.94 -1.30 38.03
CA LEU A 113 -21.97 -2.30 37.90
C LEU A 113 -22.80 -2.41 39.20
N ASP A 114 -23.99 -3.01 39.11
CA ASP A 114 -24.96 -3.15 40.22
C ASP A 114 -24.47 -4.08 41.34
N LYS A 115 -23.55 -4.98 41.03
CA LYS A 115 -22.88 -5.91 41.95
C LYS A 115 -21.50 -6.34 41.45
N THR A 116 -20.76 -7.06 42.26
CA THR A 116 -19.55 -7.79 41.80
C THR A 116 -19.95 -9.03 41.00
N TYR A 117 -19.47 -9.12 39.77
CA TYR A 117 -19.63 -10.28 38.90
C TYR A 117 -18.37 -11.16 38.97
N GLN A 118 -18.60 -12.47 38.90
CA GLN A 118 -17.53 -13.47 38.85
C GLN A 118 -17.22 -13.84 37.39
N LYS A 119 -16.09 -14.49 37.16
CA LYS A 119 -15.78 -15.10 35.87
C LYS A 119 -16.97 -15.89 35.32
N ASN A 120 -17.28 -15.74 34.03
CA ASN A 120 -18.41 -16.38 33.33
C ASN A 120 -19.79 -15.94 33.82
N GLN A 121 -19.91 -14.87 34.59
CA GLN A 121 -21.19 -14.23 34.87
C GLN A 121 -21.38 -13.05 33.92
N ASP A 122 -22.23 -13.24 32.93
CA ASP A 122 -22.50 -12.22 31.93
C ASP A 122 -23.39 -11.10 32.49
N TYR A 123 -23.14 -9.89 32.00
CA TYR A 123 -24.00 -8.73 32.21
C TYR A 123 -24.10 -7.96 30.88
N THR A 124 -25.22 -7.26 30.69
CA THR A 124 -25.44 -6.41 29.52
C THR A 124 -25.59 -4.96 29.98
N VAL A 125 -24.74 -4.09 29.46
CA VAL A 125 -24.83 -2.66 29.69
C VAL A 125 -25.43 -1.99 28.47
N TYR A 126 -26.44 -1.17 28.70
CA TYR A 126 -27.00 -0.27 27.70
C TYR A 126 -26.35 1.09 27.80
N ILE A 127 -25.95 1.65 26.65
CA ILE A 127 -25.36 2.97 26.55
C ILE A 127 -26.06 3.75 25.44
N LYS A 128 -26.53 4.96 25.74
CA LYS A 128 -27.05 5.91 24.75
C LYS A 128 -26.05 7.05 24.59
N TYR A 129 -25.63 7.33 23.35
CA TYR A 129 -24.55 8.25 23.09
C TYR A 129 -24.74 9.01 21.77
N THR A 130 -23.94 10.06 21.57
CA THR A 130 -23.72 10.71 20.26
C THR A 130 -22.23 10.72 19.99
N ALA A 131 -21.79 10.07 18.91
CA ALA A 131 -20.44 10.14 18.39
C ALA A 131 -20.23 11.44 17.60
N ARG A 132 -19.11 12.12 17.85
CA ARG A 132 -18.76 13.42 17.27
C ARG A 132 -17.35 13.32 16.68
N PRO A 133 -17.18 12.66 15.51
CA PRO A 133 -15.87 12.33 14.97
C PRO A 133 -14.99 13.57 14.73
N ASN A 134 -15.58 14.71 14.37
CA ASN A 134 -14.85 15.97 14.16
C ASN A 134 -14.30 16.60 15.44
N GLU A 135 -14.67 16.10 16.62
CA GLU A 135 -14.16 16.54 17.93
C GLU A 135 -13.06 15.60 18.48
N VAL A 136 -12.78 14.49 17.82
CA VAL A 136 -11.70 13.56 18.20
C VAL A 136 -10.36 14.24 17.95
N LYS A 137 -9.53 14.29 18.99
CA LYS A 137 -8.20 14.93 18.99
C LYS A 137 -7.08 13.88 18.87
N GLN A 138 -7.16 13.01 17.89
CA GLN A 138 -6.12 12.02 17.62
C GLN A 138 -5.46 12.37 16.29
N GLU A 139 -4.12 12.49 16.31
CA GLU A 139 -3.34 12.73 15.11
C GLU A 139 -3.25 11.44 14.30
N GLY A 140 -3.25 11.57 12.98
CA GLY A 140 -2.97 10.48 12.06
C GLY A 140 -1.47 10.17 11.99
N SER A 141 -1.14 9.19 11.18
CA SER A 141 0.23 8.74 10.90
C SER A 141 0.51 8.76 9.39
N ALA A 142 1.69 8.26 8.99
CA ALA A 142 2.00 8.08 7.57
C ALA A 142 1.14 6.98 6.91
N ALA A 143 0.73 5.96 7.67
CA ALA A 143 -0.09 4.85 7.18
C ALA A 143 -1.59 5.16 7.22
N ILE A 144 -2.05 5.79 8.32
CA ILE A 144 -3.45 6.17 8.53
C ILE A 144 -3.47 7.67 8.81
N SER A 145 -3.75 8.45 7.79
CA SER A 145 -3.54 9.91 7.79
C SER A 145 -4.50 10.71 8.69
N ASP A 146 -5.60 10.09 9.15
CA ASP A 146 -6.58 10.69 10.06
C ASP A 146 -7.21 9.58 10.91
N ALA A 147 -7.43 9.79 12.21
CA ALA A 147 -7.88 8.78 13.17
C ALA A 147 -9.24 9.13 13.82
N LYS A 148 -10.16 9.73 13.07
CA LYS A 148 -11.51 10.08 13.55
C LYS A 148 -12.46 8.89 13.68
N GLY A 149 -12.14 7.73 13.13
CA GLY A 149 -12.90 6.51 13.21
C GLY A 149 -14.20 6.47 12.38
N LEU A 150 -14.91 7.56 12.24
CA LEU A 150 -16.14 7.73 11.47
C LEU A 150 -16.03 8.96 10.56
N TYR A 151 -16.31 8.78 9.29
CA TYR A 151 -16.10 9.79 8.26
C TYR A 151 -17.37 10.07 7.46
N PHE A 152 -17.67 11.35 7.31
CA PHE A 152 -18.78 11.86 6.50
C PHE A 152 -18.21 12.53 5.26
N ILE A 153 -18.38 11.92 4.12
CA ILE A 153 -17.87 12.40 2.84
C ILE A 153 -18.99 13.13 2.10
N ASN A 154 -18.76 14.38 1.77
CA ASN A 154 -19.74 15.22 1.06
C ASN A 154 -21.16 15.09 1.64
N ALA A 155 -21.27 15.08 2.97
CA ALA A 155 -22.51 14.79 3.69
C ALA A 155 -23.68 15.70 3.29
N GLN A 156 -23.39 16.94 2.88
CA GLN A 156 -24.38 17.94 2.48
C GLN A 156 -24.58 18.02 0.96
N GLY A 157 -23.89 17.17 0.17
CA GLY A 157 -24.03 17.13 -1.30
C GLY A 157 -23.54 18.41 -2.01
N LYS A 158 -22.59 19.15 -1.42
CA LYS A 158 -22.12 20.44 -1.99
C LYS A 158 -21.04 20.27 -3.07
N ASP A 159 -20.32 19.15 -3.06
CA ASP A 159 -19.32 18.81 -4.06
C ASP A 159 -19.98 17.94 -5.16
N PRO A 160 -20.21 18.48 -6.39
CA PRO A 160 -20.87 17.71 -7.45
C PRO A 160 -19.99 16.59 -8.01
N ASP A 161 -18.69 16.64 -7.81
CA ASP A 161 -17.73 15.64 -8.31
C ASP A 161 -17.52 14.49 -7.30
N LYS A 162 -18.24 14.50 -6.16
CA LYS A 162 -18.07 13.52 -5.11
C LYS A 162 -19.41 12.99 -4.58
N PRO A 163 -19.63 11.67 -4.53
CA PRO A 163 -20.83 11.13 -3.92
C PRO A 163 -20.87 11.36 -2.41
N THR A 164 -22.06 11.38 -1.83
CA THR A 164 -22.23 11.32 -0.37
C THR A 164 -21.95 9.91 0.10
N GLN A 165 -21.00 9.76 1.03
CA GLN A 165 -20.66 8.49 1.65
C GLN A 165 -20.44 8.66 3.16
N ILE A 166 -20.67 7.58 3.91
CA ILE A 166 -20.22 7.43 5.29
C ILE A 166 -19.44 6.11 5.34
N TRP A 167 -18.28 6.11 5.98
CA TRP A 167 -17.50 4.90 6.24
C TRP A 167 -16.72 5.02 7.55
N THR A 168 -16.31 3.87 8.09
CA THR A 168 -15.54 3.79 9.33
C THR A 168 -14.16 3.23 9.07
N GLN A 169 -13.18 3.66 9.91
CA GLN A 169 -11.82 3.11 10.00
C GLN A 169 -11.52 2.82 11.46
N GLY A 170 -11.44 1.54 11.83
CA GLY A 170 -11.26 1.14 13.23
C GLY A 170 -9.80 0.97 13.64
N GLU A 171 -8.94 0.56 12.73
CA GLU A 171 -7.54 0.34 13.01
C GLU A 171 -6.80 1.69 13.22
N THR A 172 -5.91 1.81 14.21
CA THR A 172 -5.56 0.78 15.19
C THR A 172 -6.58 0.69 16.34
N GLU A 173 -6.94 1.77 16.98
CA GLU A 173 -7.87 1.93 18.10
C GLU A 173 -8.81 3.12 17.84
N SER A 174 -9.46 3.17 16.68
CA SER A 174 -10.36 4.26 16.27
C SER A 174 -11.83 3.83 16.23
N SER A 175 -12.16 2.56 16.52
CA SER A 175 -13.55 2.11 16.67
C SER A 175 -14.24 2.79 17.87
N SER A 176 -13.50 3.06 18.92
CA SER A 176 -14.00 3.81 20.08
C SER A 176 -14.34 5.28 19.79
N ALA A 177 -14.12 5.79 18.60
CA ALA A 177 -14.59 7.11 18.16
C ALA A 177 -16.04 7.10 17.66
N TRP A 178 -16.62 5.91 17.39
CA TRP A 178 -18.00 5.81 16.94
C TRP A 178 -18.90 4.87 17.77
N PHE A 179 -18.34 3.98 18.60
CA PHE A 179 -19.10 3.27 19.65
C PHE A 179 -18.22 2.99 20.86
N PRO A 180 -18.75 3.05 22.10
CA PRO A 180 -18.01 2.73 23.32
C PRO A 180 -17.56 1.26 23.32
N THR A 181 -16.27 0.97 23.46
CA THR A 181 -15.77 -0.41 23.43
C THR A 181 -14.44 -0.56 24.14
N ILE A 182 -13.94 -1.79 24.29
CA ILE A 182 -12.54 -2.04 24.63
C ILE A 182 -11.78 -2.12 23.30
N ASP A 183 -11.16 -1.02 22.92
CA ASP A 183 -10.58 -0.83 21.60
C ASP A 183 -9.14 -1.36 21.54
N LYS A 184 -9.01 -2.68 21.61
CA LYS A 184 -7.72 -3.40 21.63
C LYS A 184 -7.80 -4.59 20.67
N SER A 185 -6.68 -4.89 19.98
CA SER A 185 -6.59 -6.00 19.01
C SER A 185 -7.00 -7.34 19.62
N ASN A 186 -6.73 -7.54 20.91
CA ASN A 186 -7.01 -8.79 21.62
C ASN A 186 -8.43 -8.90 22.23
N GLN A 187 -9.36 -8.04 21.80
CA GLN A 187 -10.78 -8.11 22.21
C GLN A 187 -11.64 -8.54 21.02
N LYS A 188 -12.22 -9.71 21.10
CA LYS A 188 -13.10 -10.26 20.08
C LYS A 188 -14.54 -10.44 20.61
N THR A 189 -15.50 -10.07 19.78
CA THR A 189 -16.94 -10.12 20.11
C THR A 189 -17.75 -10.47 18.88
N THR A 190 -18.97 -10.98 19.05
CA THR A 190 -19.97 -11.04 17.98
C THR A 190 -20.66 -9.67 17.84
N GLN A 191 -21.28 -9.39 16.69
CA GLN A 191 -21.81 -8.06 16.36
C GLN A 191 -23.22 -8.15 15.77
N GLU A 192 -24.09 -7.23 16.20
CA GLU A 192 -25.30 -6.84 15.47
C GLU A 192 -25.29 -5.33 15.27
N ILE A 193 -25.70 -4.86 14.08
CA ILE A 193 -25.86 -3.44 13.84
C ILE A 193 -27.14 -3.13 13.06
N TYR A 194 -27.93 -2.19 13.56
CA TYR A 194 -29.08 -1.62 12.91
C TYR A 194 -28.76 -0.22 12.43
N MET A 195 -28.71 -0.01 11.12
CA MET A 195 -28.39 1.27 10.51
C MET A 195 -29.64 1.90 9.91
N THR A 196 -30.09 3.02 10.46
CA THR A 196 -31.19 3.80 9.89
C THR A 196 -30.65 4.88 8.95
N VAL A 197 -30.96 4.77 7.66
CA VAL A 197 -30.44 5.62 6.58
C VAL A 197 -31.59 6.08 5.65
N PRO A 198 -31.39 7.16 4.87
CA PRO A 198 -32.27 7.47 3.75
C PRO A 198 -32.40 6.30 2.77
N ASP A 199 -33.62 6.00 2.30
CA ASP A 199 -33.93 4.82 1.47
C ASP A 199 -33.11 4.77 0.13
N LYS A 200 -32.60 5.90 -0.33
CA LYS A 200 -31.74 6.00 -1.52
C LYS A 200 -30.34 5.43 -1.34
N TYR A 201 -29.83 5.29 -0.12
CA TYR A 201 -28.50 4.76 0.16
C TYR A 201 -28.54 3.25 0.38
N VAL A 202 -27.50 2.56 -0.01
CA VAL A 202 -27.24 1.19 0.40
C VAL A 202 -26.31 1.18 1.61
N THR A 203 -26.37 0.11 2.40
CA THR A 203 -25.49 -0.10 3.55
C THR A 203 -24.63 -1.34 3.36
N LEU A 204 -23.46 -1.35 3.97
CA LEU A 204 -22.60 -2.52 4.13
C LEU A 204 -22.05 -2.56 5.55
N SER A 205 -22.05 -3.75 6.16
CA SER A 205 -21.37 -4.00 7.43
C SER A 205 -20.83 -5.44 7.48
N ASN A 206 -20.20 -5.78 8.59
CA ASN A 206 -19.70 -7.13 8.86
C ASN A 206 -20.84 -8.15 8.91
N GLY A 207 -20.55 -9.40 8.53
CA GLY A 207 -21.54 -10.47 8.55
C GLY A 207 -22.54 -10.36 7.39
N ILE A 208 -23.78 -10.74 7.63
CA ILE A 208 -24.85 -10.80 6.63
C ILE A 208 -25.96 -9.79 6.91
N LEU A 209 -26.60 -9.26 5.86
CA LEU A 209 -27.83 -8.48 5.97
C LEU A 209 -28.96 -9.44 6.31
N LYS A 210 -29.46 -9.35 7.55
CA LYS A 210 -30.49 -10.22 8.08
C LYS A 210 -31.88 -9.82 7.60
N ASP A 211 -32.18 -8.54 7.71
CA ASP A 211 -33.43 -7.95 7.27
C ASP A 211 -33.27 -6.45 6.99
N SER A 212 -34.26 -5.86 6.34
CA SER A 212 -34.32 -4.45 5.98
C SER A 212 -35.77 -3.97 6.12
N GLN A 213 -36.01 -2.98 6.97
CA GLN A 213 -37.34 -2.47 7.29
C GLN A 213 -37.49 -1.01 6.86
N LYS A 214 -38.54 -0.72 6.12
CA LYS A 214 -38.90 0.66 5.78
C LYS A 214 -39.44 1.40 6.99
N GLU A 215 -38.96 2.61 7.16
CA GLU A 215 -39.38 3.52 8.21
C GLU A 215 -40.17 4.70 7.63
N SER A 216 -40.77 5.50 8.49
CA SER A 216 -41.41 6.76 8.08
C SER A 216 -40.36 7.78 7.57
N GLY A 217 -40.75 8.70 6.69
CA GLY A 217 -39.91 9.80 6.24
C GLY A 217 -38.85 9.42 5.22
N ASN A 218 -39.13 8.43 4.36
CA ASN A 218 -38.18 7.90 3.35
C ASN A 218 -36.87 7.36 3.96
N LEU A 219 -36.97 6.77 5.13
CA LEU A 219 -35.90 6.08 5.83
C LEU A 219 -36.04 4.57 5.72
N ARG A 220 -34.95 3.87 5.96
CA ARG A 220 -34.86 2.42 6.06
C ARG A 220 -33.90 2.05 7.16
N THR A 221 -34.20 1.00 7.90
CA THR A 221 -33.27 0.38 8.87
C THR A 221 -32.82 -0.97 8.35
N ASP A 222 -31.55 -1.11 8.15
CA ASP A 222 -30.89 -2.35 7.73
C ASP A 222 -30.25 -3.03 8.95
N HIS A 223 -30.53 -4.32 9.14
CA HIS A 223 -30.00 -5.13 10.23
C HIS A 223 -28.94 -6.10 9.73
N TRP A 224 -27.71 -5.87 10.13
CA TRP A 224 -26.55 -6.73 9.85
C TRP A 224 -26.16 -7.55 11.06
N VAL A 225 -25.74 -8.81 10.83
CA VAL A 225 -25.37 -9.76 11.89
C VAL A 225 -24.07 -10.45 11.57
N MET A 226 -23.12 -10.37 12.50
CA MET A 226 -21.86 -11.10 12.51
C MET A 226 -21.86 -12.05 13.70
N ASP A 227 -22.11 -13.33 13.43
CA ASP A 227 -22.28 -14.37 14.44
C ASP A 227 -20.97 -15.02 14.90
N LYS A 228 -19.86 -14.70 14.24
CA LYS A 228 -18.51 -15.14 14.62
C LYS A 228 -17.77 -14.02 15.32
N ARG A 229 -16.94 -14.38 16.29
CA ARG A 229 -16.14 -13.41 17.04
C ARG A 229 -15.03 -12.85 16.18
N HIS A 230 -14.92 -11.53 16.14
CA HIS A 230 -13.85 -10.79 15.49
C HIS A 230 -13.46 -9.57 16.32
N SER A 231 -12.31 -8.98 16.03
CA SER A 231 -11.79 -7.87 16.81
C SER A 231 -12.60 -6.58 16.58
N THR A 232 -12.68 -5.74 17.59
CA THR A 232 -13.47 -4.50 17.56
C THR A 232 -12.94 -3.50 16.53
N TYR A 233 -11.66 -3.48 16.23
CA TYR A 233 -11.07 -2.61 15.21
C TYR A 233 -11.53 -2.95 13.79
N LEU A 234 -12.03 -4.17 13.57
CA LEU A 234 -12.56 -4.67 12.29
C LEU A 234 -14.06 -4.37 12.08
N PHE A 235 -14.72 -3.71 13.04
CA PHE A 235 -16.10 -3.29 12.89
C PHE A 235 -16.22 -2.24 11.82
N PHE A 236 -17.21 -2.40 10.93
CA PHE A 236 -17.35 -1.57 9.74
C PHE A 236 -18.79 -1.12 9.50
N MET A 237 -18.94 0.11 9.06
CA MET A 237 -20.13 0.67 8.42
C MET A 237 -19.74 1.36 7.12
N GLY A 238 -20.44 1.03 6.05
CA GLY A 238 -20.41 1.76 4.78
C GLY A 238 -21.82 2.16 4.38
N VAL A 239 -22.02 3.43 4.01
CA VAL A 239 -23.31 3.98 3.57
C VAL A 239 -23.06 4.87 2.34
N GLY A 240 -23.85 4.73 1.28
CA GLY A 240 -23.74 5.58 0.10
C GLY A 240 -24.57 5.11 -1.08
N GLU A 241 -24.43 5.82 -2.18
CA GLU A 241 -25.08 5.47 -3.46
C GLU A 241 -24.16 4.58 -4.29
N TYR A 242 -24.17 3.28 -4.03
CA TYR A 242 -23.38 2.30 -4.76
C TYR A 242 -24.25 1.44 -5.68
N ALA A 243 -23.67 0.96 -6.79
CA ALA A 243 -24.10 -0.23 -7.47
C ALA A 243 -23.52 -1.46 -6.76
N ILE A 244 -24.32 -2.55 -6.69
CA ILE A 244 -23.87 -3.79 -6.07
C ILE A 244 -23.76 -4.86 -7.14
N VAL A 245 -22.53 -5.18 -7.53
CA VAL A 245 -22.25 -6.23 -8.52
C VAL A 245 -22.05 -7.55 -7.79
N LYS A 246 -22.93 -8.50 -8.06
CA LYS A 246 -22.97 -9.81 -7.41
C LYS A 246 -21.97 -10.78 -8.02
N ASP A 247 -21.33 -11.54 -7.13
CA ASP A 247 -20.47 -12.67 -7.44
C ASP A 247 -20.61 -13.75 -6.37
N LYS A 248 -19.87 -14.83 -6.47
CA LYS A 248 -19.87 -15.90 -5.48
C LYS A 248 -18.62 -16.77 -5.54
N TRP A 249 -18.26 -17.31 -4.40
CA TRP A 249 -17.34 -18.42 -4.27
C TRP A 249 -18.08 -19.59 -3.64
N ARG A 250 -18.23 -20.69 -4.37
CA ARG A 250 -19.11 -21.81 -3.98
C ARG A 250 -20.52 -21.28 -3.62
N ASN A 251 -20.94 -21.37 -2.36
CA ASN A 251 -22.24 -20.88 -1.86
C ASN A 251 -22.10 -19.54 -1.09
N ILE A 252 -20.92 -18.99 -0.98
CA ILE A 252 -20.64 -17.75 -0.24
C ILE A 252 -20.75 -16.58 -1.21
N PRO A 253 -21.59 -15.55 -0.89
CA PRO A 253 -21.66 -14.33 -1.68
C PRO A 253 -20.34 -13.58 -1.68
N VAL A 254 -19.95 -13.07 -2.86
CA VAL A 254 -18.82 -12.16 -3.06
C VAL A 254 -19.37 -10.93 -3.76
N ASP A 255 -19.52 -9.83 -3.07
CA ASP A 255 -20.23 -8.66 -3.54
C ASP A 255 -19.31 -7.44 -3.68
N TYR A 256 -19.47 -6.69 -4.78
CA TYR A 256 -18.68 -5.48 -5.04
C TYR A 256 -19.59 -4.25 -4.96
N TYR A 257 -19.36 -3.41 -3.96
CA TYR A 257 -20.03 -2.13 -3.77
C TYR A 257 -19.20 -1.04 -4.44
N ILE A 258 -19.61 -0.65 -5.63
CA ILE A 258 -18.84 0.23 -6.50
C ILE A 258 -19.65 1.47 -6.88
N GLU A 259 -18.98 2.59 -7.10
CA GLU A 259 -19.66 3.78 -7.61
C GLU A 259 -20.30 3.49 -8.98
N LYS A 260 -21.53 4.01 -9.21
CA LYS A 260 -22.34 3.68 -10.40
C LYS A 260 -21.64 3.89 -11.73
N GLU A 261 -20.75 4.90 -11.82
CA GLU A 261 -19.94 5.16 -13.01
C GLU A 261 -19.02 3.97 -13.36
N TYR A 262 -18.54 3.25 -12.34
CA TYR A 262 -17.60 2.14 -12.50
C TYR A 262 -18.25 0.76 -12.49
N GLU A 263 -19.57 0.69 -12.33
CA GLU A 263 -20.32 -0.59 -12.35
C GLU A 263 -19.97 -1.48 -13.57
N PRO A 264 -19.86 -0.95 -14.81
CA PRO A 264 -19.51 -1.76 -15.98
C PRO A 264 -18.11 -2.41 -15.89
N TYR A 265 -17.24 -1.89 -15.04
CA TYR A 265 -15.83 -2.32 -14.92
C TYR A 265 -15.57 -3.14 -13.66
N ALA A 266 -16.58 -3.31 -12.79
CA ALA A 266 -16.43 -3.99 -11.49
C ALA A 266 -15.80 -5.38 -11.62
N LYS A 267 -16.20 -6.17 -12.61
CA LYS A 267 -15.62 -7.51 -12.85
C LYS A 267 -14.18 -7.47 -13.38
N GLN A 268 -13.77 -6.39 -14.03
CA GLN A 268 -12.38 -6.24 -14.46
C GLN A 268 -11.48 -5.82 -13.27
N ILE A 269 -12.03 -5.10 -12.29
CA ILE A 269 -11.33 -4.66 -11.09
C ILE A 269 -11.24 -5.80 -10.07
N TYR A 270 -12.38 -6.41 -9.71
CA TYR A 270 -12.51 -7.32 -8.57
C TYR A 270 -12.69 -8.79 -8.95
N GLY A 271 -12.90 -9.11 -10.23
CA GLY A 271 -13.42 -10.41 -10.65
C GLY A 271 -12.50 -11.62 -10.41
N ASN A 272 -11.24 -11.40 -10.05
CA ASN A 272 -10.34 -12.48 -9.61
C ASN A 272 -10.58 -12.90 -8.16
N THR A 273 -11.37 -12.17 -7.39
CA THR A 273 -11.61 -12.44 -5.94
C THR A 273 -12.11 -13.85 -5.65
N PRO A 274 -13.10 -14.43 -6.36
CA PRO A 274 -13.52 -15.81 -6.11
C PRO A 274 -12.41 -16.84 -6.35
N GLU A 275 -11.56 -16.62 -7.34
CA GLU A 275 -10.39 -17.47 -7.63
C GLU A 275 -9.33 -17.33 -6.54
N MET A 276 -9.10 -16.11 -6.02
CA MET A 276 -8.21 -15.86 -4.88
C MET A 276 -8.69 -16.62 -3.63
N ILE A 277 -9.99 -16.57 -3.31
CA ILE A 277 -10.57 -17.30 -2.16
C ILE A 277 -10.34 -18.82 -2.32
N GLU A 278 -10.57 -19.36 -3.49
CA GLU A 278 -10.35 -20.80 -3.77
C GLU A 278 -8.87 -21.17 -3.66
N PHE A 279 -7.99 -20.35 -4.22
CA PHE A 279 -6.55 -20.55 -4.17
C PHE A 279 -6.03 -20.53 -2.74
N PHE A 280 -6.32 -19.49 -1.97
CA PHE A 280 -5.85 -19.37 -0.59
C PHE A 280 -6.45 -20.44 0.32
N SER A 281 -7.75 -20.74 0.18
CA SER A 281 -8.38 -21.83 0.94
C SER A 281 -7.67 -23.17 0.73
N LYS A 282 -7.34 -23.51 -0.52
CA LYS A 282 -6.60 -24.74 -0.84
C LYS A 282 -5.16 -24.71 -0.35
N LYS A 283 -4.48 -23.58 -0.56
CA LYS A 283 -3.06 -23.45 -0.23
C LYS A 283 -2.83 -23.50 1.29
N LEU A 284 -3.74 -22.91 2.07
CA LEU A 284 -3.73 -22.95 3.53
C LEU A 284 -4.31 -24.26 4.11
N GLY A 285 -5.03 -25.05 3.32
CA GLY A 285 -5.78 -26.20 3.83
C GLY A 285 -6.85 -25.84 4.86
N TYR A 286 -7.37 -24.59 4.75
CA TYR A 286 -8.37 -24.01 5.63
C TYR A 286 -9.32 -23.16 4.79
N ASP A 287 -10.57 -23.64 4.62
CA ASP A 287 -11.56 -22.94 3.81
C ASP A 287 -11.86 -21.53 4.37
N TYR A 288 -12.24 -20.61 3.49
CA TYR A 288 -12.66 -19.26 3.90
C TYR A 288 -13.71 -19.32 5.02
N PRO A 289 -13.44 -18.74 6.21
CA PRO A 289 -14.23 -19.06 7.41
C PRO A 289 -15.49 -18.22 7.59
N TRP A 290 -15.78 -17.26 6.72
CA TRP A 290 -16.82 -16.26 6.93
C TRP A 290 -18.02 -16.46 6.01
N ALA A 291 -19.17 -15.85 6.38
CA ALA A 291 -20.45 -16.07 5.70
C ALA A 291 -20.59 -15.31 4.35
N LYS A 292 -19.81 -14.27 4.12
CA LYS A 292 -19.71 -13.52 2.86
C LYS A 292 -18.33 -12.91 2.73
N TYR A 293 -18.04 -12.39 1.52
CA TYR A 293 -16.98 -11.43 1.30
C TYR A 293 -17.52 -10.25 0.51
N ALA A 294 -17.30 -9.03 0.95
CA ALA A 294 -17.69 -7.85 0.21
C ALA A 294 -16.54 -6.85 0.14
N GLN A 295 -16.47 -6.11 -0.95
CA GLN A 295 -15.51 -5.05 -1.16
C GLN A 295 -16.25 -3.76 -1.48
N ILE A 296 -15.81 -2.65 -0.89
CA ILE A 296 -16.40 -1.31 -1.08
C ILE A 296 -15.31 -0.29 -1.32
N SER A 297 -15.55 0.72 -2.17
CA SER A 297 -14.63 1.83 -2.37
C SER A 297 -15.07 3.07 -1.58
N GLY A 298 -14.13 3.73 -0.89
CA GLY A 298 -14.36 4.96 -0.14
C GLY A 298 -13.62 6.16 -0.72
N ARG A 299 -14.32 7.27 -0.93
CA ARG A 299 -13.71 8.55 -1.30
C ARG A 299 -12.99 9.16 -0.11
N ASP A 300 -11.89 9.86 -0.36
CA ASP A 300 -11.05 10.50 0.66
C ASP A 300 -10.58 9.52 1.75
N TYR A 301 -10.42 8.24 1.40
CA TYR A 301 -10.00 7.24 2.35
C TYR A 301 -8.63 7.58 2.95
N VAL A 302 -8.47 7.31 4.24
CA VAL A 302 -7.31 7.74 5.04
C VAL A 302 -6.11 6.81 4.98
N SER A 303 -6.24 5.67 4.30
CA SER A 303 -5.19 4.66 4.08
C SER A 303 -5.28 4.09 2.66
N GLY A 304 -4.62 2.96 2.37
CA GLY A 304 -4.73 2.23 1.10
C GLY A 304 -5.99 1.39 0.99
N ALA A 305 -6.13 0.46 1.92
CA ALA A 305 -7.29 -0.41 2.09
C ALA A 305 -7.39 -0.88 3.55
N MET A 306 -8.40 -1.69 3.89
CA MET A 306 -8.66 -2.20 5.23
C MET A 306 -9.46 -3.50 5.18
N GLU A 307 -9.01 -4.47 5.92
CA GLU A 307 -9.51 -5.84 5.97
C GLU A 307 -10.81 -6.03 6.78
N ASN A 308 -11.56 -5.01 7.10
CA ASN A 308 -12.76 -5.15 7.96
C ASN A 308 -13.50 -6.45 7.68
N THR A 309 -13.62 -7.31 8.68
CA THR A 309 -14.08 -8.70 8.51
C THR A 309 -15.34 -8.80 7.65
N THR A 310 -15.25 -9.48 6.51
CA THR A 310 -16.29 -9.64 5.49
C THR A 310 -16.71 -8.39 4.71
N ALA A 311 -16.05 -7.24 4.95
CA ALA A 311 -16.45 -5.96 4.36
C ALA A 311 -15.21 -5.06 4.11
N THR A 312 -14.30 -5.55 3.27
CA THR A 312 -13.06 -4.86 2.91
C THR A 312 -13.33 -3.48 2.31
N LEU A 313 -12.68 -2.46 2.86
CA LEU A 313 -12.73 -1.09 2.34
C LEU A 313 -11.47 -0.78 1.55
N HIS A 314 -11.63 -0.30 0.33
CA HIS A 314 -10.53 0.20 -0.51
C HIS A 314 -10.64 1.72 -0.69
N GLY A 315 -9.51 2.39 -0.82
CA GLY A 315 -9.46 3.77 -1.29
C GLY A 315 -10.01 3.88 -2.73
N SER A 316 -10.53 5.05 -3.09
CA SER A 316 -11.12 5.27 -4.43
C SER A 316 -10.14 5.11 -5.59
N ASP A 317 -8.84 5.00 -5.33
CA ASP A 317 -7.82 4.75 -6.35
C ASP A 317 -7.97 3.37 -7.02
N ILE A 318 -8.66 2.42 -6.38
CA ILE A 318 -8.99 1.13 -6.98
C ILE A 318 -9.93 1.24 -8.18
N LEU A 319 -10.68 2.35 -8.27
CA LEU A 319 -11.62 2.63 -9.35
C LEU A 319 -10.87 2.96 -10.65
N GLN A 320 -10.72 1.98 -11.50
CA GLN A 320 -9.97 2.08 -12.76
C GLN A 320 -10.90 1.96 -13.96
N LYS A 321 -10.55 2.69 -15.04
CA LYS A 321 -11.24 2.62 -16.34
C LYS A 321 -10.52 1.66 -17.29
N PRO A 322 -11.17 1.19 -18.37
CA PRO A 322 -10.61 0.21 -19.28
C PRO A 322 -9.22 0.55 -19.83
N GLY A 323 -8.95 1.83 -20.09
CA GLY A 323 -7.65 2.27 -20.58
C GLY A 323 -6.49 2.09 -19.59
N GLN A 324 -6.80 1.98 -18.30
CA GLN A 324 -5.86 1.65 -17.25
C GLN A 324 -5.78 0.13 -17.03
N LEU A 325 -6.95 -0.53 -16.99
CA LEU A 325 -7.05 -1.96 -16.73
C LEU A 325 -6.43 -2.83 -17.81
N ILE A 326 -6.44 -2.39 -19.08
CA ILE A 326 -5.77 -3.11 -20.18
C ILE A 326 -4.25 -3.06 -20.05
N ASP A 327 -3.72 -2.02 -19.43
CA ASP A 327 -2.30 -1.90 -19.13
C ASP A 327 -1.94 -2.80 -17.95
N GLU A 328 -2.62 -2.62 -16.82
CA GLU A 328 -2.46 -3.44 -15.61
C GLU A 328 -3.57 -3.12 -14.60
N ASN A 329 -4.10 -4.12 -13.90
CA ASN A 329 -4.85 -3.89 -12.67
C ASN A 329 -3.87 -3.64 -11.52
N LYS A 330 -3.54 -2.39 -11.26
CA LYS A 330 -2.52 -1.99 -10.27
C LYS A 330 -2.87 -2.33 -8.82
N TRP A 331 -4.14 -2.67 -8.56
CA TRP A 331 -4.66 -2.91 -7.22
C TRP A 331 -4.99 -4.38 -6.95
N GLU A 332 -4.66 -5.27 -7.90
CA GLU A 332 -4.95 -6.70 -7.73
C GLU A 332 -4.17 -7.30 -6.55
N ASP A 333 -2.92 -6.88 -6.35
CA ASP A 333 -2.10 -7.29 -5.21
C ASP A 333 -2.73 -6.83 -3.89
N THR A 334 -3.26 -5.59 -3.83
CA THR A 334 -3.98 -5.08 -2.66
C THR A 334 -5.26 -5.88 -2.39
N ILE A 335 -6.00 -6.31 -3.43
CA ILE A 335 -7.17 -7.18 -3.26
C ILE A 335 -6.76 -8.53 -2.64
N ALA A 336 -5.65 -9.11 -3.07
CA ALA A 336 -5.13 -10.35 -2.50
C ALA A 336 -4.69 -10.16 -1.04
N HIS A 337 -4.02 -9.05 -0.73
CA HIS A 337 -3.59 -8.64 0.60
C HIS A 337 -4.78 -8.56 1.58
N GLU A 338 -5.78 -7.74 1.26
CA GLU A 338 -6.96 -7.54 2.11
C GLU A 338 -7.80 -8.81 2.27
N LEU A 339 -7.88 -9.62 1.23
CA LEU A 339 -8.55 -10.91 1.32
C LEU A 339 -7.82 -11.87 2.26
N PHE A 340 -6.47 -11.90 2.22
CA PHE A 340 -5.68 -12.83 3.01
C PHE A 340 -5.75 -12.55 4.50
N HIS A 341 -5.96 -11.29 4.87
CA HIS A 341 -6.23 -10.90 6.25
C HIS A 341 -7.40 -11.65 6.88
N HIS A 342 -8.36 -12.12 6.09
CA HIS A 342 -9.50 -12.90 6.62
C HIS A 342 -9.08 -14.21 7.30
N TRP A 343 -7.83 -14.67 7.06
CA TRP A 343 -7.17 -15.74 7.83
C TRP A 343 -6.13 -15.18 8.80
N PHE A 344 -5.25 -14.28 8.34
CA PHE A 344 -4.17 -13.69 9.13
C PHE A 344 -4.48 -12.21 9.44
N GLY A 345 -5.16 -11.96 10.54
CA GLY A 345 -5.71 -10.67 10.94
C GLY A 345 -7.10 -10.81 11.55
N ASP A 346 -8.03 -11.41 10.83
CA ASP A 346 -9.43 -11.55 11.26
C ASP A 346 -9.67 -12.85 12.05
N LEU A 347 -9.32 -14.00 11.45
CA LEU A 347 -9.51 -15.31 12.11
C LEU A 347 -8.53 -15.45 13.29
N VAL A 348 -7.24 -15.23 13.04
CA VAL A 348 -6.20 -15.15 14.06
C VAL A 348 -5.62 -13.75 14.03
N THR A 349 -5.78 -13.00 15.10
CA THR A 349 -5.38 -11.59 15.20
C THR A 349 -4.15 -11.44 16.11
N ALA A 350 -3.27 -10.50 15.80
CA ALA A 350 -2.17 -10.12 16.68
C ALA A 350 -2.65 -9.82 18.10
N GLU A 351 -1.99 -10.40 19.12
CA GLU A 351 -2.33 -10.19 20.54
C GLU A 351 -2.12 -8.71 20.93
N SER A 352 -1.18 -8.04 20.29
CA SER A 352 -0.91 -6.61 20.45
C SER A 352 -0.33 -6.04 19.15
N TRP A 353 -0.34 -4.72 19.01
CA TRP A 353 0.26 -4.02 17.86
C TRP A 353 1.76 -4.30 17.72
N SER A 354 2.44 -4.68 18.80
CA SER A 354 3.83 -5.14 18.78
C SER A 354 4.06 -6.37 17.91
N ASN A 355 3.04 -7.20 17.75
CA ASN A 355 3.04 -8.42 16.94
C ASN A 355 2.30 -8.26 15.60
N LEU A 356 2.15 -7.04 15.10
CA LEU A 356 1.40 -6.76 13.87
C LEU A 356 1.90 -7.56 12.66
N THR A 357 3.16 -8.01 12.67
CA THR A 357 3.74 -8.90 11.67
C THR A 357 2.91 -10.17 11.41
N VAL A 358 2.20 -10.71 12.43
CA VAL A 358 1.38 -11.92 12.21
C VAL A 358 0.09 -11.64 11.43
N ASN A 359 -0.27 -10.37 11.24
CA ASN A 359 -1.29 -9.92 10.30
C ASN A 359 -0.61 -9.51 8.98
N GLU A 360 0.13 -8.42 8.99
CA GLU A 360 0.58 -7.67 7.80
C GLU A 360 1.65 -8.36 6.98
N SER A 361 2.62 -9.01 7.63
CA SER A 361 3.67 -9.72 6.86
C SER A 361 3.09 -10.87 6.06
N PHE A 362 2.05 -11.54 6.60
CA PHE A 362 1.35 -12.60 5.89
C PHE A 362 0.50 -12.06 4.74
N ALA A 363 -0.19 -10.96 4.96
CA ALA A 363 -0.97 -10.30 3.91
C ALA A 363 -0.05 -9.78 2.78
N ASN A 364 1.07 -9.13 3.10
CA ASN A 364 2.07 -8.74 2.10
C ASN A 364 2.63 -9.97 1.34
N TYR A 365 2.93 -11.07 2.04
CA TYR A 365 3.42 -12.29 1.39
C TYR A 365 2.35 -12.97 0.51
N SER A 366 1.08 -12.77 0.79
CA SER A 366 0.00 -13.27 -0.05
C SER A 366 0.00 -12.69 -1.47
N GLU A 367 0.49 -11.46 -1.62
CA GLU A 367 0.69 -10.82 -2.91
C GLU A 367 1.69 -11.61 -3.77
N TYR A 368 2.82 -12.06 -3.16
CA TYR A 368 3.75 -12.98 -3.81
C TYR A 368 3.06 -14.30 -4.19
N LEU A 369 2.33 -14.92 -3.26
CA LEU A 369 1.68 -16.22 -3.48
C LEU A 369 0.64 -16.15 -4.59
N TRP A 370 -0.14 -15.07 -4.66
CA TRP A 370 -1.11 -14.84 -5.73
C TRP A 370 -0.43 -14.64 -7.07
N ASN A 371 0.60 -13.80 -7.14
CA ASN A 371 1.36 -13.56 -8.35
C ASN A 371 2.03 -14.86 -8.86
N GLU A 372 2.60 -15.68 -7.96
CA GLU A 372 3.20 -16.96 -8.31
C GLU A 372 2.17 -17.91 -8.94
N TYR A 373 0.99 -17.99 -8.35
CA TYR A 373 -0.10 -18.82 -8.85
C TYR A 373 -0.69 -18.33 -10.16
N LYS A 374 -1.03 -17.04 -10.23
CA LYS A 374 -1.80 -16.48 -11.33
C LYS A 374 -0.95 -16.16 -12.56
N TYR A 375 0.24 -15.62 -12.34
CA TYR A 375 1.08 -15.04 -13.40
C TYR A 375 2.44 -15.74 -13.54
N GLY A 376 2.77 -16.64 -12.63
CA GLY A 376 4.01 -17.39 -12.62
C GLY A 376 5.13 -16.74 -11.80
N LYS A 377 6.20 -17.54 -11.59
CA LYS A 377 7.31 -17.20 -10.69
C LYS A 377 7.98 -15.86 -11.03
N ASP A 378 8.16 -15.55 -12.31
CA ASP A 378 8.83 -14.29 -12.69
C ASP A 378 8.08 -13.05 -12.22
N GLN A 379 6.73 -13.08 -12.27
CA GLN A 379 5.92 -11.96 -11.77
C GLN A 379 5.97 -11.87 -10.24
N ALA A 380 5.94 -12.99 -9.55
CA ALA A 380 6.10 -13.04 -8.10
C ALA A 380 7.49 -12.55 -7.67
N ASP A 381 8.54 -12.98 -8.35
CA ASP A 381 9.91 -12.56 -8.09
C ASP A 381 10.12 -11.05 -8.38
N TYR A 382 9.44 -10.52 -9.41
CA TYR A 382 9.41 -9.07 -9.67
C TYR A 382 8.83 -8.32 -8.46
N HIS A 383 7.65 -8.73 -8.00
CA HIS A 383 6.97 -8.12 -6.85
C HIS A 383 7.85 -8.19 -5.59
N GLN A 384 8.38 -9.38 -5.27
CA GLN A 384 9.27 -9.59 -4.12
C GLN A 384 10.56 -8.78 -4.19
N MET A 385 11.12 -8.60 -5.39
CA MET A 385 12.34 -7.79 -5.58
C MET A 385 12.05 -6.31 -5.32
N GLU A 386 10.91 -5.79 -5.78
CA GLU A 386 10.49 -4.42 -5.48
C GLU A 386 10.32 -4.20 -3.97
N ASP A 387 9.67 -5.13 -3.28
CA ASP A 387 9.47 -5.07 -1.83
C ASP A 387 10.80 -5.05 -1.06
N VAL A 388 11.69 -6.00 -1.37
CA VAL A 388 13.02 -6.06 -0.73
C VAL A 388 13.81 -4.77 -1.02
N ASN A 389 13.79 -4.28 -2.27
CA ASN A 389 14.46 -3.04 -2.64
C ASN A 389 13.92 -1.83 -1.89
N HIS A 390 12.60 -1.73 -1.70
CA HIS A 390 12.00 -0.65 -0.91
C HIS A 390 12.53 -0.66 0.53
N TYR A 391 12.65 -1.82 1.15
CA TYR A 391 13.16 -1.93 2.52
C TYR A 391 14.67 -1.67 2.59
N VAL A 392 15.50 -2.36 1.81
CA VAL A 392 16.98 -2.28 1.93
C VAL A 392 17.54 -0.91 1.52
N HIS A 393 16.77 -0.08 0.84
CA HIS A 393 17.14 1.29 0.49
C HIS A 393 16.52 2.35 1.41
N ASN A 394 15.86 1.95 2.53
CA ASN A 394 15.29 2.88 3.50
C ASN A 394 16.01 2.82 4.86
N PRO A 395 17.07 3.61 5.10
CA PRO A 395 17.85 3.56 6.34
C PRO A 395 17.07 3.85 7.61
N ALA A 396 15.92 4.54 7.52
CA ALA A 396 15.10 4.88 8.68
C ALA A 396 14.57 3.63 9.42
N ASP A 397 14.47 2.50 8.73
CA ASP A 397 13.88 1.26 9.25
C ASP A 397 14.93 0.22 9.69
N PHE A 398 16.23 0.46 9.47
CA PHE A 398 17.27 -0.54 9.72
C PHE A 398 17.47 -0.92 11.20
N LYS A 399 17.06 -0.08 12.14
CA LYS A 399 17.18 -0.30 13.58
C LYS A 399 15.91 -0.77 14.26
N LYS A 400 14.90 -1.11 13.47
CA LYS A 400 13.61 -1.59 13.97
C LYS A 400 13.52 -3.11 13.88
N ASP A 401 13.13 -3.74 14.98
CA ASP A 401 12.80 -5.16 15.04
C ASP A 401 11.44 -5.40 14.38
N LEU A 402 11.20 -6.58 13.88
CA LEU A 402 9.91 -6.93 13.30
C LEU A 402 8.83 -7.03 14.39
N VAL A 403 9.15 -7.65 15.51
CA VAL A 403 8.33 -7.63 16.74
C VAL A 403 8.96 -6.63 17.70
N ARG A 404 8.27 -5.54 17.99
CA ARG A 404 8.78 -4.48 18.85
C ARG A 404 7.72 -3.92 19.79
N PHE A 405 8.09 -3.76 21.04
CA PHE A 405 7.25 -3.18 22.08
C PHE A 405 7.62 -1.71 22.40
N ASP A 406 8.72 -1.23 21.84
CA ASP A 406 9.22 0.13 22.04
C ASP A 406 8.82 0.98 20.82
N TYR A 407 7.69 1.70 20.94
CA TYR A 407 7.20 2.64 19.95
C TYR A 407 6.51 3.85 20.60
N ALA A 408 6.60 5.01 19.97
CA ALA A 408 5.98 6.24 20.46
C ALA A 408 4.46 6.22 20.26
N SER A 409 4.03 5.90 19.03
CA SER A 409 2.65 5.66 18.67
C SER A 409 2.48 4.24 18.11
N ARG A 410 1.31 3.63 18.31
CA ARG A 410 1.00 2.31 17.74
C ARG A 410 0.99 2.30 16.22
N GLU A 411 0.73 3.44 15.59
CA GLU A 411 0.83 3.59 14.13
C GLU A 411 2.28 3.53 13.62
N ASP A 412 3.30 3.67 14.48
CA ASP A 412 4.70 3.58 14.09
C ASP A 412 5.11 2.15 13.68
N VAL A 413 4.27 1.15 13.96
CA VAL A 413 4.53 -0.24 13.56
C VAL A 413 4.10 -0.54 12.12
N PHE A 414 3.39 0.38 11.44
CA PHE A 414 3.01 0.28 10.04
C PHE A 414 4.11 0.85 9.14
N ASP A 415 5.11 0.06 8.84
CA ASP A 415 6.29 0.48 8.09
C ASP A 415 6.84 -0.64 7.20
N LEU A 416 7.91 -0.35 6.45
CA LEU A 416 8.54 -1.32 5.54
C LEU A 416 9.10 -2.55 6.26
N VAL A 417 9.29 -2.49 7.59
CA VAL A 417 9.73 -3.65 8.37
C VAL A 417 8.58 -4.64 8.54
N THR A 418 7.42 -4.16 8.94
CA THR A 418 6.24 -4.99 9.15
C THR A 418 5.70 -5.58 7.84
N TYR A 419 5.75 -4.84 6.75
CA TYR A 419 5.24 -5.26 5.43
C TYR A 419 6.35 -5.94 4.61
N GLN A 420 7.20 -5.19 3.96
CA GLN A 420 8.13 -5.66 2.92
C GLN A 420 9.23 -6.58 3.48
N LYS A 421 9.87 -6.20 4.60
CA LYS A 421 10.84 -7.08 5.27
C LYS A 421 10.15 -8.33 5.79
N GLY A 422 8.99 -8.18 6.44
CA GLY A 422 8.24 -9.29 6.99
C GLY A 422 7.80 -10.31 5.94
N GLY A 423 7.27 -9.86 4.80
CA GLY A 423 6.96 -10.71 3.64
C GLY A 423 8.20 -11.42 3.09
N GLY A 424 9.33 -10.70 2.99
CA GLY A 424 10.61 -11.27 2.61
C GLY A 424 11.12 -12.34 3.57
N ILE A 425 10.93 -12.16 4.87
CA ILE A 425 11.29 -13.15 5.90
C ILE A 425 10.44 -14.42 5.75
N LEU A 426 9.15 -14.29 5.49
CA LEU A 426 8.28 -15.43 5.23
C LEU A 426 8.70 -16.18 3.96
N HIS A 427 9.12 -15.47 2.91
CA HIS A 427 9.67 -16.08 1.71
C HIS A 427 10.97 -16.86 2.01
N MET A 428 11.87 -16.31 2.81
CA MET A 428 13.07 -17.00 3.28
C MET A 428 12.71 -18.26 4.10
N LEU A 429 11.74 -18.16 5.02
CA LEU A 429 11.31 -19.28 5.84
C LEU A 429 10.70 -20.39 4.99
N ARG A 430 9.88 -20.07 3.99
CA ARG A 430 9.33 -21.04 3.02
C ARG A 430 10.45 -21.78 2.28
N ASN A 431 11.46 -21.04 1.80
CA ASN A 431 12.59 -21.66 1.09
C ASN A 431 13.45 -22.53 2.01
N TYR A 432 13.58 -22.20 3.30
CA TYR A 432 14.32 -22.99 4.27
C TYR A 432 13.57 -24.26 4.70
N LEU A 433 12.26 -24.19 4.86
CA LEU A 433 11.43 -25.33 5.30
C LEU A 433 10.98 -26.22 4.13
N GLY A 434 10.82 -25.65 2.95
CA GLY A 434 10.12 -26.24 1.81
C GLY A 434 8.59 -26.01 1.92
N ASP A 435 7.92 -26.09 0.77
CA ASP A 435 6.48 -25.78 0.66
C ASP A 435 5.61 -26.59 1.62
N ASP A 436 5.82 -27.92 1.67
CA ASP A 436 4.97 -28.81 2.47
C ASP A 436 4.97 -28.42 3.95
N ALA A 437 6.15 -28.22 4.55
CA ALA A 437 6.26 -27.86 5.95
C ALA A 437 5.82 -26.42 6.22
N PHE A 438 6.07 -25.50 5.30
CA PHE A 438 5.66 -24.11 5.43
C PHE A 438 4.14 -23.97 5.46
N PHE A 439 3.43 -24.52 4.48
CA PHE A 439 1.96 -24.41 4.44
C PHE A 439 1.28 -25.29 5.52
N ALA A 440 1.88 -26.41 5.90
CA ALA A 440 1.39 -27.18 7.05
C ALA A 440 1.54 -26.40 8.37
N GLY A 441 2.62 -25.63 8.54
CA GLY A 441 2.82 -24.75 9.69
C GLY A 441 1.79 -23.63 9.77
N MET A 442 1.48 -23.00 8.63
CA MET A 442 0.41 -22.00 8.54
C MET A 442 -0.95 -22.61 8.89
N ASN A 443 -1.24 -23.82 8.39
CA ASN A 443 -2.48 -24.54 8.70
C ASN A 443 -2.60 -24.87 10.20
N ASP A 444 -1.53 -25.36 10.81
CA ASP A 444 -1.49 -25.67 12.26
C ASP A 444 -1.72 -24.41 13.10
N TYR A 445 -1.09 -23.28 12.72
CA TYR A 445 -1.27 -21.99 13.36
C TYR A 445 -2.74 -21.53 13.29
N LEU A 446 -3.33 -21.52 12.09
CA LEU A 446 -4.72 -21.10 11.91
C LEU A 446 -5.69 -21.97 12.72
N LYS A 447 -5.55 -23.29 12.66
CA LYS A 447 -6.43 -24.22 13.40
C LYS A 447 -6.28 -24.14 14.90
N THR A 448 -5.06 -23.88 15.38
CA THR A 448 -4.78 -23.82 16.82
C THR A 448 -5.31 -22.56 17.46
N TYR A 449 -5.28 -21.45 16.73
CA TYR A 449 -5.62 -20.12 17.26
C TYR A 449 -6.86 -19.48 16.63
N GLU A 450 -7.67 -20.26 15.86
CA GLU A 450 -8.87 -19.75 15.19
C GLU A 450 -9.80 -18.98 16.14
N TYR A 451 -10.32 -17.84 15.66
CA TYR A 451 -11.12 -16.88 16.42
C TYR A 451 -10.46 -16.34 17.71
N GLY A 452 -9.15 -16.52 17.83
CA GLY A 452 -8.32 -16.07 18.92
C GLY A 452 -7.26 -15.05 18.52
N ASN A 453 -6.28 -14.91 19.40
CA ASN A 453 -5.14 -14.01 19.22
C ASN A 453 -3.84 -14.80 19.36
N ALA A 454 -2.78 -14.32 18.69
CA ALA A 454 -1.46 -14.95 18.76
C ALA A 454 -0.33 -13.92 18.59
N GLU A 455 0.87 -14.35 18.94
CA GLU A 455 2.13 -13.63 18.81
C GLU A 455 3.08 -14.42 17.90
N ALA A 456 4.20 -13.83 17.53
CA ALA A 456 5.25 -14.48 16.74
C ALA A 456 5.79 -15.79 17.39
N HIS A 457 5.76 -15.90 18.71
CA HIS A 457 6.17 -17.11 19.39
C HIS A 457 5.26 -18.30 19.11
N GLN A 458 3.94 -18.10 19.07
CA GLN A 458 2.98 -19.15 18.70
C GLN A 458 3.15 -19.56 17.24
N LEU A 459 3.43 -18.62 16.37
CA LEU A 459 3.73 -18.87 14.97
C LEU A 459 4.97 -19.78 14.83
N ARG A 460 6.08 -19.45 15.51
CA ARG A 460 7.29 -20.28 15.56
C ARG A 460 6.99 -21.70 16.00
N LEU A 461 6.25 -21.86 17.10
CA LEU A 461 5.91 -23.18 17.65
C LEU A 461 5.09 -24.02 16.67
N SER A 462 4.19 -23.43 15.90
CA SER A 462 3.45 -24.15 14.85
C SER A 462 4.38 -24.64 13.74
N PHE A 463 5.33 -23.82 13.27
CA PHE A 463 6.32 -24.27 12.28
C PHE A 463 7.27 -25.33 12.83
N GLU A 464 7.75 -25.21 14.05
CA GLU A 464 8.59 -26.22 14.71
C GLU A 464 7.88 -27.56 14.88
N LYS A 465 6.60 -27.51 15.30
CA LYS A 465 5.75 -28.70 15.49
C LYS A 465 5.61 -29.52 14.22
N VAL A 466 5.43 -28.88 13.07
CA VAL A 466 5.21 -29.61 11.80
C VAL A 466 6.52 -29.98 11.11
N SER A 467 7.55 -29.15 11.20
CA SER A 467 8.83 -29.38 10.49
C SER A 467 9.82 -30.23 11.29
N GLY A 468 9.66 -30.27 12.61
CA GLY A 468 10.64 -30.89 13.52
C GLY A 468 11.99 -30.15 13.59
N LYS A 469 12.09 -28.96 13.00
CA LYS A 469 13.31 -28.13 13.02
C LYS A 469 13.26 -27.13 14.15
N ASP A 470 14.41 -26.88 14.81
CA ASP A 470 14.56 -25.72 15.67
C ASP A 470 14.61 -24.43 14.85
N LEU A 471 13.72 -23.51 15.14
CA LEU A 471 13.62 -22.21 14.48
C LEU A 471 13.94 -21.04 15.42
N ASN A 472 14.43 -21.30 16.64
CA ASN A 472 14.80 -20.25 17.59
C ASN A 472 15.84 -19.30 16.99
N TRP A 473 16.88 -19.83 16.32
CA TRP A 473 17.89 -19.03 15.65
C TRP A 473 17.28 -18.08 14.62
N PHE A 474 16.32 -18.58 13.80
CA PHE A 474 15.68 -17.80 12.74
C PHE A 474 14.81 -16.69 13.31
N PHE A 475 13.94 -16.99 14.28
CA PHE A 475 13.07 -16.02 14.90
C PHE A 475 13.83 -14.98 15.73
N ASN A 476 14.85 -15.39 16.50
CA ASN A 476 15.69 -14.47 17.26
C ASN A 476 16.38 -13.45 16.35
N GLN A 477 16.85 -13.89 15.18
CA GLN A 477 17.55 -13.04 14.24
C GLN A 477 16.63 -12.14 13.42
N TRP A 478 15.51 -12.70 12.92
CA TRP A 478 14.68 -12.02 11.93
C TRP A 478 13.42 -11.38 12.50
N TYR A 479 12.83 -11.92 13.58
CA TYR A 479 11.64 -11.35 14.22
C TYR A 479 11.98 -10.45 15.41
N PHE A 480 12.97 -10.85 16.20
CA PHE A 480 13.38 -10.15 17.44
C PHE A 480 14.71 -9.42 17.29
N GLY A 481 15.24 -9.31 16.08
CA GLY A 481 16.43 -8.57 15.72
C GLY A 481 16.19 -7.62 14.55
N SER A 482 16.96 -6.53 14.52
CA SER A 482 16.87 -5.49 13.49
C SER A 482 17.88 -5.66 12.38
N GLY A 483 17.68 -4.92 11.28
CA GLY A 483 18.62 -4.88 10.16
C GLY A 483 18.48 -6.02 9.16
N HIS A 484 19.50 -6.16 8.34
CA HIS A 484 19.65 -7.18 7.29
C HIS A 484 21.12 -7.35 6.93
N PRO A 485 21.54 -8.46 6.32
CA PRO A 485 22.91 -8.65 5.82
C PRO A 485 23.28 -7.62 4.75
N LYS A 486 24.45 -7.02 4.90
CA LYS A 486 25.13 -6.20 3.88
C LYS A 486 26.32 -6.98 3.36
N LEU A 487 26.17 -7.52 2.17
CA LEU A 487 27.06 -8.52 1.61
C LEU A 487 27.98 -7.93 0.55
N SER A 488 29.24 -8.35 0.57
CA SER A 488 30.15 -8.27 -0.56
C SER A 488 30.95 -9.55 -0.65
N TYR A 489 31.61 -9.79 -1.78
CA TYR A 489 32.46 -10.95 -1.92
C TYR A 489 33.77 -10.66 -2.64
N THR A 490 34.77 -11.50 -2.39
CA THR A 490 35.97 -11.60 -3.17
C THR A 490 36.20 -13.05 -3.57
N SER A 491 36.87 -13.28 -4.71
CA SER A 491 37.22 -14.62 -5.17
C SER A 491 38.69 -14.70 -5.60
N THR A 492 39.32 -15.85 -5.33
CA THR A 492 40.70 -16.13 -5.72
C THR A 492 40.78 -17.53 -6.29
N TYR A 493 41.34 -17.70 -7.47
CA TYR A 493 41.54 -18.99 -8.11
C TYR A 493 42.98 -19.50 -7.92
N GLU A 494 43.11 -20.76 -7.50
CA GLU A 494 44.38 -21.47 -7.38
C GLU A 494 44.54 -22.49 -8.53
N PRO A 495 45.32 -22.16 -9.56
CA PRO A 495 45.44 -23.01 -10.75
C PRO A 495 46.00 -24.44 -10.48
N VAL A 496 46.91 -24.58 -9.50
CA VAL A 496 47.52 -25.87 -9.17
C VAL A 496 46.52 -26.81 -8.49
N LYS A 497 45.66 -26.24 -7.60
CA LYS A 497 44.63 -27.01 -6.91
C LYS A 497 43.34 -27.12 -7.74
N LYS A 498 43.21 -26.35 -8.80
CA LYS A 498 41.98 -26.19 -9.58
C LYS A 498 40.78 -25.86 -8.70
N GLN A 499 40.97 -24.87 -7.84
CA GLN A 499 39.96 -24.45 -6.86
C GLN A 499 39.80 -22.95 -6.88
N VAL A 500 38.53 -22.51 -6.70
CA VAL A 500 38.23 -21.13 -6.43
C VAL A 500 37.78 -20.97 -4.96
N THR A 501 38.40 -20.05 -4.28
CA THR A 501 38.00 -19.64 -2.92
C THR A 501 37.16 -18.37 -3.01
N VAL A 502 35.95 -18.42 -2.47
CA VAL A 502 35.00 -17.30 -2.36
C VAL A 502 34.92 -16.90 -0.91
N VAL A 503 35.17 -15.64 -0.61
CA VAL A 503 35.06 -15.05 0.71
C VAL A 503 33.85 -14.14 0.72
N ILE A 504 32.83 -14.46 1.52
CA ILE A 504 31.66 -13.62 1.77
C ILE A 504 31.94 -12.72 2.96
N ASN A 505 31.78 -11.42 2.78
CA ASN A 505 31.94 -10.43 3.83
C ASN A 505 30.56 -9.88 4.22
N GLN A 506 30.34 -9.71 5.53
CA GLN A 506 29.21 -9.02 6.12
C GLN A 506 29.72 -7.73 6.78
N SER A 507 29.21 -6.57 6.37
CA SER A 507 29.71 -5.26 6.81
C SER A 507 28.85 -4.55 7.85
N GLN A 508 27.66 -5.09 8.19
CA GLN A 508 26.80 -4.57 9.25
C GLN A 508 27.35 -4.96 10.66
N ASP A 509 26.87 -4.27 11.69
CA ASP A 509 27.38 -4.44 13.08
C ASP A 509 27.13 -5.84 13.65
N GLN A 510 25.95 -6.41 13.40
CA GLN A 510 25.56 -7.76 13.86
C GLN A 510 25.54 -8.70 12.65
N PRO A 511 26.52 -9.63 12.52
CA PRO A 511 26.50 -10.62 11.45
C PRO A 511 25.30 -11.57 11.59
N PHE A 512 24.76 -11.98 10.46
CA PHE A 512 23.64 -12.90 10.34
C PHE A 512 24.13 -14.29 9.93
N GLU A 513 23.36 -15.33 10.28
CA GLU A 513 23.52 -16.66 9.72
C GLU A 513 22.35 -17.01 8.78
N PHE A 514 22.66 -17.63 7.65
CA PHE A 514 21.64 -17.95 6.63
C PHE A 514 22.17 -18.93 5.58
N PRO A 515 21.30 -19.66 4.90
CA PRO A 515 21.67 -20.38 3.67
C PRO A 515 21.86 -19.40 2.51
N LEU A 516 22.88 -19.61 1.69
CA LEU A 516 23.19 -18.74 0.54
C LEU A 516 23.43 -19.57 -0.72
N ALA A 517 22.77 -19.20 -1.81
CA ALA A 517 23.03 -19.73 -3.13
C ALA A 517 24.15 -18.96 -3.82
N ILE A 518 25.18 -19.67 -4.28
CA ILE A 518 26.31 -19.15 -5.05
C ILE A 518 26.38 -19.87 -6.39
N ASP A 519 26.30 -19.15 -7.50
CA ASP A 519 26.55 -19.68 -8.82
C ASP A 519 28.01 -19.41 -9.25
N VAL A 520 28.74 -20.49 -9.52
CA VAL A 520 30.10 -20.46 -10.07
C VAL A 520 30.03 -20.75 -11.57
N TYR A 521 30.41 -19.81 -12.39
CA TYR A 521 30.35 -19.94 -13.86
C TYR A 521 31.65 -20.45 -14.43
N ASP A 522 31.64 -21.64 -15.03
CA ASP A 522 32.75 -22.24 -15.76
C ASP A 522 32.34 -22.47 -17.22
N ASN A 523 33.09 -21.87 -18.17
CA ASN A 523 32.77 -21.86 -19.60
C ASN A 523 31.36 -21.33 -19.89
N GLY A 524 30.97 -20.23 -19.21
CA GLY A 524 29.68 -19.57 -19.35
C GLY A 524 28.48 -20.35 -18.77
N LYS A 525 28.72 -21.47 -18.07
CA LYS A 525 27.65 -22.28 -17.47
C LYS A 525 27.70 -22.16 -15.94
N PRO A 526 26.56 -21.81 -15.28
CA PRO A 526 26.51 -21.78 -13.83
C PRO A 526 26.48 -23.16 -13.21
N SER A 527 27.16 -23.32 -12.08
CA SER A 527 27.05 -24.44 -11.15
C SER A 527 26.62 -23.91 -9.79
N ARG A 528 25.38 -24.20 -9.39
CA ARG A 528 24.80 -23.76 -8.11
C ARG A 528 25.44 -24.48 -6.94
N LYS A 529 25.90 -23.73 -5.95
CA LYS A 529 26.37 -24.19 -4.65
C LYS A 529 25.48 -23.63 -3.57
N GLN A 530 24.97 -24.50 -2.70
CA GLN A 530 24.29 -24.09 -1.47
C GLN A 530 25.27 -24.16 -0.32
N VAL A 531 25.44 -23.03 0.37
CA VAL A 531 26.36 -22.93 1.52
C VAL A 531 25.60 -22.39 2.72
N TRP A 532 26.14 -22.65 3.92
CA TRP A 532 25.67 -22.00 5.14
C TRP A 532 26.66 -20.91 5.52
N VAL A 533 26.18 -19.68 5.61
CA VAL A 533 26.94 -18.52 6.08
C VAL A 533 26.73 -18.44 7.57
N ASP A 534 27.81 -18.54 8.36
CA ASP A 534 27.77 -18.37 9.82
C ASP A 534 27.61 -16.88 10.18
N ALA A 535 27.12 -16.61 11.39
CA ALA A 535 27.04 -15.26 11.98
C ALA A 535 28.43 -14.67 12.29
N LYS A 536 29.24 -14.47 11.25
CA LYS A 536 30.64 -13.95 11.28
C LYS A 536 30.84 -12.91 10.19
N ALA A 537 31.71 -11.93 10.47
CA ALA A 537 32.03 -10.89 9.48
C ALA A 537 32.63 -11.45 8.18
N LYS A 538 33.25 -12.63 8.22
CA LYS A 538 33.85 -13.30 7.05
C LYS A 538 33.55 -14.80 7.06
N ASN A 539 33.09 -15.31 5.93
CA ASN A 539 32.90 -16.74 5.67
C ASN A 539 33.66 -17.11 4.40
N THR A 540 34.34 -18.26 4.39
CA THR A 540 35.17 -18.71 3.29
C THR A 540 34.69 -20.03 2.77
N PHE A 541 34.48 -20.13 1.46
CA PHE A 541 34.03 -21.33 0.77
C PHE A 541 35.00 -21.64 -0.37
N THR A 542 35.30 -22.93 -0.57
CA THR A 542 36.19 -23.40 -1.63
C THR A 542 35.44 -24.38 -2.52
N PHE A 543 35.52 -24.15 -3.83
CA PHE A 543 34.84 -24.99 -4.83
C PHE A 543 35.85 -25.44 -5.89
N ASP A 544 35.67 -26.65 -6.39
CA ASP A 544 36.46 -27.12 -7.55
C ASP A 544 36.04 -26.35 -8.80
N SER A 545 37.04 -25.88 -9.57
CA SER A 545 36.85 -25.20 -10.84
C SER A 545 38.00 -25.53 -11.77
N SER A 546 37.72 -25.89 -13.02
CA SER A 546 38.76 -26.29 -13.99
C SER A 546 39.63 -25.15 -14.43
N LYS A 547 39.19 -23.90 -14.29
CA LYS A 547 39.88 -22.65 -14.62
C LYS A 547 39.41 -21.53 -13.67
N ASN A 548 40.01 -20.36 -13.75
CA ASN A 548 39.45 -19.18 -13.09
C ASN A 548 37.98 -18.96 -13.56
N PRO A 549 37.01 -18.98 -12.66
CA PRO A 549 35.60 -18.80 -13.04
C PRO A 549 35.37 -17.51 -13.85
N ASP A 550 34.48 -17.59 -14.83
CA ASP A 550 34.11 -16.45 -15.67
C ASP A 550 33.30 -15.43 -14.87
N LEU A 551 32.54 -15.93 -13.88
CA LEU A 551 31.68 -15.14 -12.98
C LEU A 551 31.41 -15.92 -11.70
N ILE A 552 31.34 -15.21 -10.57
CA ILE A 552 30.70 -15.64 -9.33
C ILE A 552 29.45 -14.78 -9.13
N ASN A 553 28.33 -15.42 -8.83
CA ASN A 553 27.06 -14.72 -8.55
C ASN A 553 26.54 -15.20 -7.19
N ILE A 554 26.51 -14.31 -6.19
CA ILE A 554 26.00 -14.60 -4.85
C ILE A 554 24.51 -14.23 -4.73
N ASN A 555 23.79 -14.81 -3.76
CA ASN A 555 22.35 -14.69 -3.64
C ASN A 555 21.66 -14.99 -4.98
N ALA A 556 22.13 -16.03 -5.65
CA ALA A 556 21.80 -16.30 -7.05
C ALA A 556 20.36 -16.74 -7.28
N ASP A 557 19.67 -17.23 -6.24
CA ASP A 557 18.24 -17.51 -6.22
C ASP A 557 17.39 -16.28 -5.82
N GLY A 558 18.02 -15.24 -5.31
CA GLY A 558 17.36 -13.99 -4.91
C GLY A 558 16.43 -14.13 -3.70
N VAL A 559 16.60 -15.17 -2.88
CA VAL A 559 15.70 -15.46 -1.74
C VAL A 559 16.01 -14.59 -0.52
N LEU A 560 17.29 -14.31 -0.27
CA LEU A 560 17.74 -13.62 0.93
C LEU A 560 17.35 -12.13 0.90
N VAL A 561 16.77 -11.64 1.97
CA VAL A 561 16.60 -10.21 2.24
C VAL A 561 17.96 -9.64 2.63
N ALA A 562 18.65 -9.02 1.68
CA ALA A 562 20.01 -8.51 1.87
C ALA A 562 20.30 -7.35 0.90
N ASP A 563 21.22 -6.48 1.31
CA ASP A 563 21.90 -5.53 0.43
C ASP A 563 23.19 -6.20 -0.09
N VAL A 564 23.30 -6.36 -1.41
CA VAL A 564 24.45 -7.01 -2.05
C VAL A 564 25.22 -5.98 -2.88
N THR A 565 26.42 -5.62 -2.42
CA THR A 565 27.32 -4.75 -3.15
C THR A 565 28.26 -5.58 -4.02
N GLU A 566 28.12 -5.45 -5.34
CA GLU A 566 28.97 -6.12 -6.31
C GLU A 566 29.19 -5.24 -7.54
N THR A 567 30.33 -5.46 -8.22
CA THR A 567 30.60 -4.81 -9.50
C THR A 567 30.86 -5.89 -10.54
N LYS A 568 30.13 -5.85 -11.64
CA LYS A 568 30.27 -6.80 -12.75
C LYS A 568 30.54 -6.05 -14.05
N THR A 569 31.43 -6.59 -14.87
CA THR A 569 31.64 -6.05 -16.21
C THR A 569 30.45 -6.33 -17.11
N PRO A 570 30.27 -5.59 -18.24
CA PRO A 570 29.20 -5.90 -19.20
C PRO A 570 29.23 -7.35 -19.72
N GLU A 571 30.45 -7.94 -19.87
CA GLU A 571 30.61 -9.32 -20.28
C GLU A 571 30.12 -10.30 -19.20
N GLN A 572 30.40 -10.01 -17.92
CA GLN A 572 29.93 -10.78 -16.78
C GLN A 572 28.41 -10.65 -16.62
N SER A 573 27.87 -9.45 -16.83
CA SER A 573 26.42 -9.22 -16.81
C SER A 573 25.70 -9.97 -17.94
N LEU A 574 26.30 -10.01 -19.14
CA LEU A 574 25.77 -10.82 -20.25
C LEU A 574 25.78 -12.31 -19.91
N LEU A 575 26.84 -12.83 -19.29
CA LEU A 575 26.91 -14.22 -18.82
C LEU A 575 25.86 -14.51 -17.75
N GLN A 576 25.70 -13.62 -16.77
CA GLN A 576 24.67 -13.72 -15.74
C GLN A 576 23.28 -13.78 -16.36
N PHE A 577 22.97 -12.87 -17.27
CA PHE A 577 21.67 -12.81 -17.93
C PHE A 577 21.37 -14.08 -18.73
N THR A 578 22.32 -14.52 -19.53
CA THR A 578 22.13 -15.68 -20.42
C THR A 578 22.22 -17.02 -19.71
N GLY A 579 22.95 -17.10 -18.61
CA GLY A 579 23.12 -18.32 -17.79
C GLY A 579 22.05 -18.52 -16.72
N SER A 580 21.33 -17.48 -16.31
CA SER A 580 20.29 -17.56 -15.29
C SER A 580 18.89 -17.72 -15.89
N LYS A 581 18.07 -18.49 -15.19
CA LYS A 581 16.62 -18.55 -15.45
C LYS A 581 15.81 -17.66 -14.51
N GLU A 582 16.42 -17.18 -13.42
CA GLU A 582 15.76 -16.42 -12.39
C GLU A 582 15.56 -14.96 -12.83
N TYR A 583 14.34 -14.44 -12.69
CA TYR A 583 14.04 -13.05 -12.99
C TYR A 583 14.99 -12.07 -12.28
N LYS A 584 15.17 -12.22 -10.95
CA LYS A 584 16.01 -11.33 -10.13
C LYS A 584 17.43 -11.24 -10.65
N SER A 585 18.03 -12.36 -11.01
CA SER A 585 19.38 -12.42 -11.57
C SER A 585 19.50 -11.71 -12.92
N LYS A 586 18.49 -11.85 -13.79
CA LYS A 586 18.41 -11.16 -15.09
C LYS A 586 18.22 -9.65 -14.93
N SER A 587 17.34 -9.23 -14.02
CA SER A 587 17.08 -7.81 -13.73
C SER A 587 18.31 -7.11 -13.17
N ILE A 588 19.04 -7.75 -12.24
CA ILE A 588 20.31 -7.24 -11.71
C ILE A 588 21.36 -7.10 -12.84
N ALA A 589 21.44 -8.07 -13.74
CA ALA A 589 22.38 -8.01 -14.87
C ALA A 589 22.10 -6.81 -15.79
N LEU A 590 20.82 -6.48 -16.03
CA LEU A 590 20.41 -5.26 -16.76
C LEU A 590 20.78 -4.00 -15.99
N SER A 591 20.53 -3.97 -14.69
CA SER A 591 20.84 -2.82 -13.83
C SER A 591 22.34 -2.51 -13.81
N ASN A 592 23.18 -3.54 -13.82
CA ASN A 592 24.64 -3.40 -13.81
C ASN A 592 25.21 -2.71 -15.07
N ILE A 593 24.50 -2.74 -16.20
CA ILE A 593 24.95 -2.10 -17.46
C ILE A 593 24.35 -0.70 -17.67
N LYS A 594 23.55 -0.18 -16.74
CA LYS A 594 22.78 1.07 -16.91
C LYS A 594 23.62 2.25 -17.41
N GLU A 595 24.84 2.39 -16.92
CA GLU A 595 25.74 3.49 -17.28
C GLU A 595 26.52 3.25 -18.57
N ASP A 596 26.70 2.00 -18.98
CA ASP A 596 27.56 1.57 -20.09
C ASP A 596 26.79 0.84 -21.22
N ALA A 597 25.47 0.76 -21.14
CA ALA A 597 24.62 -0.01 -22.06
C ALA A 597 24.86 0.32 -23.56
N GLY A 598 25.26 1.56 -23.86
CA GLY A 598 25.50 2.03 -25.23
C GLY A 598 26.93 1.97 -25.71
N LYS A 599 27.88 1.71 -24.83
CA LYS A 599 29.33 1.89 -25.12
C LYS A 599 30.08 0.56 -25.32
N ASN A 600 29.52 -0.56 -24.83
CA ASN A 600 30.15 -1.87 -24.85
C ASN A 600 29.35 -2.86 -25.70
N PRO A 601 30.00 -3.60 -26.65
CA PRO A 601 29.31 -4.61 -27.44
C PRO A 601 28.61 -5.71 -26.65
N ALA A 602 29.11 -6.07 -25.46
CA ALA A 602 28.43 -7.05 -24.59
C ALA A 602 27.14 -6.46 -23.97
N GLY A 603 27.14 -5.17 -23.62
CA GLY A 603 25.94 -4.47 -23.17
C GLY A 603 24.85 -4.43 -24.26
N ILE A 604 25.23 -4.10 -25.49
CA ILE A 604 24.28 -4.13 -26.63
C ILE A 604 23.74 -5.53 -26.88
N LYS A 605 24.57 -6.58 -26.78
CA LYS A 605 24.11 -7.98 -26.88
C LYS A 605 23.15 -8.36 -25.77
N LEU A 606 23.44 -7.90 -24.53
CA LEU A 606 22.55 -8.15 -23.40
C LEU A 606 21.19 -7.51 -23.63
N LEU A 607 21.14 -6.24 -24.02
CA LEU A 607 19.89 -5.56 -24.40
C LEU A 607 19.14 -6.32 -25.50
N GLY A 608 19.86 -6.77 -26.56
CA GLY A 608 19.24 -7.54 -27.64
C GLY A 608 18.65 -8.89 -27.19
N ALA A 609 19.25 -9.54 -26.18
CA ALA A 609 18.72 -10.74 -25.56
C ALA A 609 17.50 -10.40 -24.67
N ALA A 610 17.58 -9.33 -23.90
CA ALA A 610 16.53 -8.89 -23.01
C ALA A 610 15.26 -8.39 -23.72
N LEU A 611 15.38 -7.75 -24.88
CA LEU A 611 14.23 -7.39 -25.73
C LEU A 611 13.44 -8.61 -26.25
N LYS A 612 14.01 -9.82 -26.15
CA LYS A 612 13.40 -11.08 -26.56
C LYS A 612 13.03 -11.98 -25.39
N ASP A 613 13.22 -11.51 -24.17
CA ASP A 613 12.88 -12.30 -22.98
C ASP A 613 11.38 -12.60 -22.93
N PRO A 614 10.97 -13.82 -22.55
CA PRO A 614 9.57 -14.17 -22.43
C PRO A 614 8.83 -13.31 -21.40
N PHE A 615 9.50 -12.89 -20.35
CA PHE A 615 8.88 -12.08 -19.31
C PHE A 615 8.89 -10.59 -19.68
N PHE A 616 7.71 -10.00 -19.68
CA PHE A 616 7.52 -8.65 -20.22
C PHE A 616 8.24 -7.55 -19.41
N ARG A 617 8.40 -7.70 -18.08
CA ARG A 617 9.14 -6.72 -17.26
C ARG A 617 10.62 -6.65 -17.63
N ILE A 618 11.23 -7.75 -18.06
CA ILE A 618 12.60 -7.75 -18.58
C ILE A 618 12.66 -6.98 -19.90
N ARG A 619 11.67 -7.16 -20.81
CA ARG A 619 11.61 -6.39 -22.05
C ARG A 619 11.39 -4.89 -21.78
N GLU A 620 10.52 -4.57 -20.82
CA GLU A 620 10.25 -3.19 -20.39
C GLU A 620 11.52 -2.54 -19.82
N GLN A 621 12.22 -3.20 -18.89
CA GLN A 621 13.49 -2.73 -18.30
C GLN A 621 14.58 -2.54 -19.37
N ALA A 622 14.68 -3.44 -20.34
CA ALA A 622 15.62 -3.28 -21.45
C ALA A 622 15.31 -2.05 -22.30
N LEU A 623 14.02 -1.79 -22.60
CA LEU A 623 13.60 -0.63 -23.39
C LEU A 623 13.87 0.71 -22.70
N GLU A 624 13.87 0.74 -21.35
CA GLU A 624 14.28 1.92 -20.57
C GLU A 624 15.78 2.26 -20.79
N LEU A 625 16.60 1.22 -21.00
CA LEU A 625 18.06 1.34 -21.18
C LEU A 625 18.47 1.55 -22.65
N VAL A 626 17.57 1.27 -23.61
CA VAL A 626 17.86 1.41 -25.04
C VAL A 626 17.92 2.88 -25.44
N ASP A 627 19.01 3.26 -26.08
CA ASP A 627 19.21 4.57 -26.72
C ASP A 627 19.37 4.43 -28.24
N LEU A 628 18.26 4.56 -28.97
CA LEU A 628 18.25 4.48 -30.43
C LEU A 628 18.81 5.74 -31.13
N THR A 629 19.23 6.76 -30.40
CA THR A 629 20.03 7.86 -30.97
C THR A 629 21.49 7.46 -31.16
N ASN A 630 21.94 6.40 -30.43
CA ASN A 630 23.24 5.77 -30.66
C ASN A 630 23.18 4.89 -31.93
N PRO A 631 24.08 5.14 -32.94
CA PRO A 631 24.07 4.41 -34.21
C PRO A 631 24.27 2.89 -34.07
N ASP A 632 25.11 2.44 -33.12
CA ASP A 632 25.39 1.02 -32.93
C ASP A 632 24.18 0.31 -32.32
N GLN A 633 23.51 0.93 -31.33
CA GLN A 633 22.26 0.41 -30.79
C GLN A 633 21.12 0.45 -31.84
N MET A 634 21.00 1.54 -32.60
CA MET A 634 20.02 1.62 -33.69
C MET A 634 20.21 0.49 -34.70
N LYS A 635 21.45 0.23 -35.09
CA LYS A 635 21.78 -0.84 -36.05
C LYS A 635 21.47 -2.22 -35.48
N ALA A 636 21.77 -2.45 -34.20
CA ALA A 636 21.64 -3.76 -33.57
C ALA A 636 20.20 -4.05 -33.08
N LEU A 637 19.48 -3.05 -32.57
CA LEU A 637 18.26 -3.20 -31.78
C LEU A 637 17.03 -2.55 -32.42
N GLY A 638 17.22 -1.62 -33.37
CA GLY A 638 16.13 -0.80 -33.91
C GLY A 638 14.96 -1.62 -34.48
N ALA A 639 15.28 -2.69 -35.22
CA ALA A 639 14.23 -3.57 -35.79
C ALA A 639 13.44 -4.34 -34.72
N ASP A 640 14.10 -4.78 -33.64
CA ASP A 640 13.45 -5.46 -32.52
C ASP A 640 12.52 -4.46 -31.77
N VAL A 641 12.97 -3.22 -31.53
CA VAL A 641 12.16 -2.17 -30.89
C VAL A 641 10.96 -1.79 -31.76
N GLU A 642 11.11 -1.64 -33.08
CA GLU A 642 10.00 -1.39 -34.01
C GLU A 642 8.92 -2.50 -33.93
N LYS A 643 9.40 -3.76 -33.84
CA LYS A 643 8.51 -4.91 -33.71
C LYS A 643 7.75 -4.89 -32.36
N LEU A 644 8.42 -4.60 -31.26
CA LEU A 644 7.80 -4.49 -29.94
C LEU A 644 6.78 -3.35 -29.89
N ALA A 645 7.12 -2.18 -30.43
CA ALA A 645 6.21 -1.03 -30.50
C ALA A 645 4.91 -1.33 -31.22
N SER A 646 4.96 -2.20 -32.26
CA SER A 646 3.82 -2.50 -33.12
C SER A 646 3.00 -3.71 -32.65
N ASN A 647 3.61 -4.71 -31.99
CA ASN A 647 3.05 -6.05 -31.89
C ASN A 647 3.30 -6.76 -30.53
N ASP A 648 3.95 -6.17 -29.55
CA ASP A 648 4.10 -6.84 -28.25
C ASP A 648 2.72 -7.11 -27.61
N PRO A 649 2.49 -8.31 -27.04
CA PRO A 649 1.21 -8.60 -26.41
C PRO A 649 0.91 -7.77 -25.16
N LYS A 650 1.94 -7.15 -24.56
CA LYS A 650 1.80 -6.27 -23.37
C LYS A 650 1.85 -4.81 -23.79
N THR A 651 0.79 -4.08 -23.50
CA THR A 651 0.68 -2.65 -23.84
C THR A 651 1.76 -1.79 -23.18
N LEU A 652 2.22 -2.14 -21.99
CA LEU A 652 3.33 -1.43 -21.30
C LEU A 652 4.63 -1.55 -22.11
N VAL A 653 4.93 -2.73 -22.66
CA VAL A 653 6.10 -2.93 -23.53
C VAL A 653 5.95 -2.15 -24.84
N GLN A 654 4.76 -2.16 -25.45
CA GLN A 654 4.49 -1.32 -26.62
C GLN A 654 4.75 0.15 -26.32
N ALA A 655 4.24 0.65 -25.19
CA ALA A 655 4.42 2.03 -24.77
C ALA A 655 5.89 2.40 -24.53
N ALA A 656 6.66 1.52 -23.89
CA ALA A 656 8.11 1.71 -23.68
C ALA A 656 8.87 1.73 -25.02
N ALA A 657 8.55 0.83 -25.93
CA ALA A 657 9.14 0.77 -27.26
C ALA A 657 8.81 2.02 -28.10
N ILE A 658 7.55 2.47 -28.06
CA ILE A 658 7.13 3.72 -28.71
C ILE A 658 7.91 4.90 -28.16
N SER A 659 8.10 4.96 -26.82
CA SER A 659 8.90 6.01 -26.16
C SER A 659 10.36 6.00 -26.63
N ALA A 660 10.97 4.82 -26.80
CA ALA A 660 12.33 4.68 -27.33
C ALA A 660 12.43 5.15 -28.80
N LEU A 661 11.44 4.84 -29.64
CA LEU A 661 11.38 5.31 -31.03
C LEU A 661 11.17 6.83 -31.11
N ALA A 662 10.35 7.40 -30.22
CA ALA A 662 10.05 8.82 -30.18
C ALA A 662 11.33 9.68 -29.98
N LYS A 663 12.24 9.22 -29.11
CA LYS A 663 13.52 9.89 -28.85
C LYS A 663 14.39 10.09 -30.09
N THR A 664 14.22 9.26 -31.14
CA THR A 664 14.96 9.35 -32.38
C THR A 664 14.55 10.52 -33.27
N LYS A 665 13.38 11.09 -33.06
CA LYS A 665 12.75 12.16 -33.86
C LYS A 665 12.67 11.82 -35.36
N ASN A 666 12.57 10.53 -35.71
CA ASN A 666 12.56 10.08 -37.07
C ASN A 666 11.14 9.93 -37.59
N ALA A 667 10.80 10.71 -38.63
CA ALA A 667 9.46 10.77 -39.25
C ALA A 667 8.97 9.41 -39.81
N LYS A 668 9.87 8.44 -40.03
CA LYS A 668 9.49 7.10 -40.46
C LYS A 668 8.57 6.39 -39.49
N TYR A 669 8.60 6.79 -38.19
CA TYR A 669 7.80 6.19 -37.12
C TYR A 669 6.44 6.86 -36.89
N SER A 670 6.13 7.94 -37.67
CA SER A 670 4.82 8.61 -37.60
C SER A 670 3.63 7.65 -37.69
N PRO A 671 3.63 6.62 -38.59
CA PRO A 671 2.51 5.67 -38.68
C PRO A 671 2.29 4.86 -37.41
N ILE A 672 3.35 4.55 -36.65
CA ILE A 672 3.25 3.85 -35.35
C ILE A 672 2.60 4.76 -34.32
N PHE A 673 3.06 6.02 -34.26
CA PHE A 673 2.51 7.01 -33.32
C PHE A 673 1.06 7.32 -33.62
N ASP A 674 0.72 7.53 -34.90
CA ASP A 674 -0.66 7.82 -35.33
C ASP A 674 -1.63 6.67 -35.01
N LYS A 675 -1.20 5.42 -35.21
CA LYS A 675 -1.96 4.24 -34.79
C LYS A 675 -2.20 4.22 -33.27
N GLY A 676 -1.17 4.51 -32.49
CA GLY A 676 -1.24 4.48 -31.03
C GLY A 676 -2.13 5.56 -30.41
N LEU A 677 -2.39 6.69 -31.11
CA LEU A 677 -3.35 7.70 -30.65
C LEU A 677 -4.77 7.14 -30.46
N ASN A 678 -5.12 6.09 -31.19
CA ASN A 678 -6.43 5.45 -31.13
C ASN A 678 -6.43 4.17 -30.27
N ALA A 679 -5.35 3.87 -29.57
CA ALA A 679 -5.27 2.72 -28.69
C ALA A 679 -6.26 2.85 -27.52
N VAL A 680 -6.75 1.72 -27.01
CA VAL A 680 -7.50 1.70 -25.74
C VAL A 680 -6.56 1.97 -24.57
N SER A 681 -5.35 1.41 -24.60
CA SER A 681 -4.30 1.56 -23.58
C SER A 681 -3.92 3.02 -23.36
N ASN A 682 -3.98 3.46 -22.11
CA ASN A 682 -3.54 4.80 -21.74
C ASN A 682 -2.02 4.96 -21.90
N ALA A 683 -1.23 3.93 -21.57
CA ALA A 683 0.22 3.96 -21.71
C ALA A 683 0.66 4.10 -23.18
N VAL A 684 0.06 3.31 -24.10
CA VAL A 684 0.34 3.39 -25.53
C VAL A 684 -0.07 4.74 -26.10
N LYS A 685 -1.26 5.24 -25.73
CA LYS A 685 -1.75 6.55 -26.16
C LYS A 685 -0.82 7.69 -25.73
N ALA A 686 -0.36 7.68 -24.47
CA ALA A 686 0.53 8.69 -23.93
C ALA A 686 1.90 8.70 -24.65
N SER A 687 2.50 7.52 -24.82
CA SER A 687 3.79 7.38 -25.50
C SER A 687 3.69 7.79 -26.97
N SER A 688 2.57 7.49 -27.62
CA SER A 688 2.29 7.88 -29.00
C SER A 688 2.10 9.39 -29.14
N LEU A 689 1.35 10.02 -28.22
CA LEU A 689 1.22 11.48 -28.18
C LEU A 689 2.57 12.18 -28.00
N ALA A 690 3.42 11.64 -27.11
CA ALA A 690 4.79 12.14 -26.96
C ALA A 690 5.60 12.01 -28.28
N GLY A 691 5.48 10.88 -28.97
CA GLY A 691 6.12 10.66 -30.27
C GLY A 691 5.61 11.62 -31.36
N VAL A 692 4.30 11.87 -31.42
CA VAL A 692 3.72 12.88 -32.32
C VAL A 692 4.25 14.26 -31.97
N ALA A 693 4.35 14.61 -30.69
CA ALA A 693 4.84 15.91 -30.25
C ALA A 693 6.30 16.19 -30.64
N GLU A 694 7.14 15.17 -30.69
CA GLU A 694 8.53 15.29 -31.18
C GLU A 694 8.60 15.59 -32.68
N LEU A 695 7.60 15.17 -33.46
CA LEU A 695 7.56 15.33 -34.91
C LEU A 695 6.69 16.53 -35.35
N ASP A 696 5.53 16.69 -34.72
CA ASP A 696 4.53 17.73 -35.03
C ASP A 696 3.85 18.18 -33.71
N PRO A 697 4.42 19.15 -33.02
CA PRO A 697 3.85 19.67 -31.76
C PRO A 697 2.44 20.22 -31.91
N THR A 698 2.11 20.79 -33.08
CA THR A 698 0.79 21.36 -33.35
C THR A 698 -0.29 20.27 -33.43
N LYS A 699 0.01 19.16 -34.11
CA LYS A 699 -0.87 18.01 -34.18
C LYS A 699 -1.05 17.37 -32.80
N ALA A 700 0.00 17.24 -32.03
CA ALA A 700 -0.06 16.70 -30.67
C ALA A 700 -0.96 17.56 -29.76
N ALA A 701 -0.76 18.88 -29.78
CA ALA A 701 -1.58 19.81 -29.00
C ALA A 701 -3.06 19.75 -29.38
N ALA A 702 -3.37 19.70 -30.70
CA ALA A 702 -4.73 19.55 -31.20
C ALA A 702 -5.37 18.20 -30.77
N SER A 703 -4.59 17.14 -30.75
CA SER A 703 -5.05 15.81 -30.28
C SER A 703 -5.39 15.83 -28.80
N ILE A 704 -4.50 16.36 -27.95
CA ILE A 704 -4.70 16.43 -26.50
C ILE A 704 -5.88 17.35 -26.14
N ALA A 705 -6.09 18.44 -26.86
CA ALA A 705 -7.22 19.35 -26.62
C ALA A 705 -8.58 18.65 -26.78
N ASN A 706 -8.66 17.56 -27.54
CA ASN A 706 -9.89 16.81 -27.78
C ASN A 706 -10.06 15.56 -26.90
N ILE A 707 -9.07 15.19 -26.12
CA ILE A 707 -9.12 14.01 -25.23
C ILE A 707 -9.73 14.44 -23.89
N ASP A 708 -10.55 13.55 -23.29
CA ASP A 708 -10.92 13.67 -21.88
C ASP A 708 -9.81 13.05 -21.02
N LEU A 709 -9.18 13.87 -20.20
CA LEU A 709 -8.14 13.47 -19.24
C LEU A 709 -8.65 13.45 -17.80
N ASP A 710 -9.95 13.65 -17.58
CA ASP A 710 -10.50 13.54 -16.22
C ASP A 710 -10.43 12.07 -15.77
N GLY A 711 -9.87 11.83 -14.60
CA GLY A 711 -9.58 10.48 -14.09
C GLY A 711 -8.43 9.74 -14.78
N ALA A 712 -7.64 10.41 -15.63
CA ALA A 712 -6.44 9.84 -16.20
C ALA A 712 -5.40 9.51 -15.12
N SER A 713 -4.61 8.45 -15.33
CA SER A 713 -3.55 8.08 -14.37
C SER A 713 -2.47 9.16 -14.28
N ASP A 714 -1.84 9.27 -13.10
CA ASP A 714 -0.73 10.20 -12.88
C ASP A 714 0.41 9.99 -13.87
N GLU A 715 0.64 8.73 -14.29
CA GLU A 715 1.65 8.39 -15.28
C GLU A 715 1.31 8.97 -16.67
N LEU A 716 0.05 8.87 -17.08
CA LEU A 716 -0.41 9.47 -18.33
C LEU A 716 -0.28 10.99 -18.28
N ILE A 717 -0.75 11.61 -17.20
CA ILE A 717 -0.65 13.06 -17.00
C ILE A 717 0.81 13.51 -17.00
N SER A 718 1.71 12.81 -16.31
CA SER A 718 3.14 13.14 -16.28
C SER A 718 3.79 13.12 -17.66
N LYS A 719 3.45 12.14 -18.50
CA LYS A 719 3.93 12.05 -19.90
C LYS A 719 3.37 13.17 -20.77
N LEU A 720 2.14 13.59 -20.55
CA LEU A 720 1.48 14.64 -21.34
C LEU A 720 1.75 16.07 -20.83
N LEU A 721 2.19 16.20 -19.58
CA LEU A 721 2.41 17.48 -18.93
C LEU A 721 3.27 18.47 -19.76
N PRO A 722 4.42 18.05 -20.33
CA PRO A 722 5.22 18.97 -21.16
C PRO A 722 4.45 19.50 -22.37
N ILE A 723 3.64 18.65 -23.02
CA ILE A 723 2.86 19.05 -24.19
C ILE A 723 1.75 20.01 -23.78
N ILE A 724 1.03 19.72 -22.71
CA ILE A 724 -0.07 20.55 -22.20
C ILE A 724 0.44 21.94 -21.79
N VAL A 725 1.54 21.97 -21.03
CA VAL A 725 2.08 23.24 -20.49
C VAL A 725 2.74 24.09 -21.56
N ASN A 726 3.56 23.49 -22.42
CA ASN A 726 4.29 24.22 -23.48
C ASN A 726 3.35 24.80 -24.53
N ASN A 727 2.23 24.09 -24.84
CA ASN A 727 1.24 24.54 -25.83
C ASN A 727 0.05 25.29 -25.21
N LYS A 728 0.07 25.53 -23.88
CA LYS A 728 -0.99 26.25 -23.16
C LYS A 728 -2.40 25.72 -23.42
N ILE A 729 -2.58 24.37 -23.33
CA ILE A 729 -3.87 23.71 -23.60
C ILE A 729 -4.81 23.93 -22.40
N GLU A 730 -5.50 25.07 -22.37
CA GLU A 730 -6.32 25.53 -21.23
C GLU A 730 -7.38 24.53 -20.76
N LYS A 731 -8.00 23.79 -21.71
CA LYS A 731 -8.99 22.76 -21.40
C LYS A 731 -8.45 21.69 -20.44
N GLN A 732 -7.15 21.44 -20.45
CA GLN A 732 -6.50 20.39 -19.64
C GLN A 732 -5.91 20.91 -18.33
N MET A 733 -6.09 22.17 -18.00
CA MET A 733 -5.63 22.72 -16.70
C MET A 733 -6.16 21.92 -15.49
N PRO A 734 -7.45 21.55 -15.40
CA PRO A 734 -7.94 20.78 -14.27
C PRO A 734 -7.28 19.41 -14.17
N ALA A 735 -7.03 18.73 -15.29
CA ALA A 735 -6.42 17.39 -15.31
C ALA A 735 -4.98 17.40 -14.78
N ILE A 736 -4.19 18.46 -15.05
CA ILE A 736 -2.81 18.55 -14.57
C ILE A 736 -2.70 19.14 -13.16
N GLY A 737 -3.79 19.62 -12.55
CA GLY A 737 -3.77 20.36 -11.29
C GLY A 737 -3.10 19.60 -10.14
N GLN A 738 -3.37 18.29 -10.02
CA GLN A 738 -2.75 17.44 -9.02
C GLN A 738 -1.24 17.30 -9.23
N THR A 739 -0.80 16.98 -10.45
CA THR A 739 0.62 16.79 -10.77
C THR A 739 1.42 18.08 -10.52
N VAL A 740 0.91 19.22 -10.98
CA VAL A 740 1.62 20.48 -10.80
C VAL A 740 1.64 20.96 -9.35
N ALA A 741 0.70 20.54 -8.50
CA ALA A 741 0.72 20.82 -7.06
C ALA A 741 1.94 20.20 -6.36
N PHE A 742 2.50 19.13 -6.91
CA PHE A 742 3.67 18.45 -6.37
C PHE A 742 4.98 18.82 -7.08
N TYR A 743 5.06 19.91 -7.83
CA TYR A 743 6.24 20.26 -8.61
C TYR A 743 7.57 20.29 -7.84
N PRO A 744 7.66 20.69 -6.55
CA PRO A 744 8.94 20.69 -5.84
C PRO A 744 9.48 19.27 -5.63
N PHE A 745 8.59 18.32 -5.39
CA PHE A 745 8.94 16.91 -5.21
C PHE A 745 9.31 16.23 -6.54
N ILE A 746 8.59 16.57 -7.61
CA ILE A 746 8.90 16.09 -8.96
C ILE A 746 10.27 16.63 -9.38
N LYS A 747 10.57 17.90 -9.11
CA LYS A 747 11.83 18.56 -9.47
C LYS A 747 13.06 17.92 -8.83
N PHE A 748 12.87 17.32 -7.67
CA PHE A 748 13.92 16.57 -6.98
C PHE A 748 14.27 15.25 -7.69
N GLN A 749 13.24 14.54 -8.20
CA GLN A 749 13.42 13.25 -8.89
C GLN A 749 13.77 13.42 -10.37
N ASP A 750 13.08 14.33 -11.04
CA ASP A 750 13.24 14.69 -12.45
C ASP A 750 13.25 16.20 -12.57
N PRO A 751 14.43 16.83 -12.60
CA PRO A 751 14.55 18.29 -12.71
C PRO A 751 13.86 18.87 -13.93
N THR A 752 13.80 18.16 -15.06
CA THR A 752 13.18 18.62 -16.30
C THR A 752 11.66 18.61 -16.19
N LEU A 753 11.09 17.50 -15.76
CA LEU A 753 9.65 17.39 -15.53
C LEU A 753 9.20 18.32 -14.40
N GLY A 754 9.98 18.44 -13.33
CA GLY A 754 9.70 19.33 -12.21
C GLY A 754 9.69 20.80 -12.63
N LYS A 755 10.58 21.23 -13.52
CA LYS A 755 10.53 22.58 -14.11
C LYS A 755 9.23 22.80 -14.89
N THR A 756 8.85 21.84 -15.72
CA THR A 756 7.60 21.92 -16.47
C THR A 756 6.38 21.95 -15.55
N ALA A 757 6.39 21.17 -14.47
CA ALA A 757 5.32 21.17 -13.48
C ALA A 757 5.23 22.52 -12.74
N GLU A 758 6.36 23.14 -12.41
CA GLU A 758 6.43 24.50 -11.84
C GLU A 758 5.86 25.55 -12.80
N GLU A 759 6.20 25.47 -14.08
CA GLU A 759 5.63 26.33 -15.12
C GLU A 759 4.12 26.13 -15.25
N GLY A 760 3.64 24.89 -15.17
CA GLY A 760 2.21 24.53 -15.15
C GLY A 760 1.47 25.11 -13.94
N TYR A 761 2.06 24.96 -12.75
CA TYR A 761 1.54 25.56 -11.52
C TYR A 761 1.40 27.10 -11.67
N ASN A 762 2.46 27.74 -12.11
CA ASN A 762 2.49 29.19 -12.30
C ASN A 762 1.46 29.64 -13.36
N TRP A 763 1.28 28.86 -14.41
CA TRP A 763 0.29 29.12 -15.44
C TRP A 763 -1.14 29.03 -14.90
N ILE A 764 -1.49 28.00 -14.16
CA ILE A 764 -2.81 27.86 -13.53
C ILE A 764 -3.07 28.97 -12.51
N MET A 765 -2.08 29.29 -11.67
CA MET A 765 -2.23 30.35 -10.69
C MET A 765 -2.33 31.76 -11.32
N SER A 766 -1.89 31.91 -12.56
CA SER A 766 -2.05 33.17 -13.34
C SER A 766 -3.30 33.19 -14.24
N SER A 767 -4.11 32.13 -14.22
CA SER A 767 -5.34 32.01 -15.02
C SER A 767 -6.60 32.30 -14.19
N ASP A 768 -7.76 32.38 -14.84
CA ASP A 768 -9.09 32.40 -14.21
C ASP A 768 -9.78 31.03 -14.15
N ASN A 769 -9.05 29.93 -14.40
CA ASN A 769 -9.59 28.58 -14.31
C ASN A 769 -9.83 28.15 -12.85
N LEU A 770 -11.08 28.27 -12.40
CA LEU A 770 -11.49 27.97 -11.02
C LEU A 770 -11.24 26.49 -10.69
N LYS A 771 -11.72 25.58 -11.53
CA LYS A 771 -11.63 24.12 -11.28
C LYS A 771 -10.18 23.66 -11.09
N ALA A 772 -9.24 24.19 -11.88
CA ALA A 772 -7.82 23.85 -11.73
C ALA A 772 -7.21 24.42 -10.44
N THR A 773 -7.60 25.65 -10.05
CA THR A 773 -7.13 26.25 -8.79
C THR A 773 -7.66 25.50 -7.57
N GLU A 774 -8.95 25.15 -7.57
CA GLU A 774 -9.56 24.33 -6.51
C GLU A 774 -8.91 22.94 -6.41
N LYS A 775 -8.58 22.33 -7.55
CA LYS A 775 -7.86 21.04 -7.55
C LYS A 775 -6.49 21.15 -6.86
N ILE A 776 -5.70 22.18 -7.18
CA ILE A 776 -4.40 22.44 -6.56
C ILE A 776 -4.55 22.67 -5.04
N THR A 777 -5.44 23.55 -4.63
CA THR A 777 -5.63 23.89 -3.20
C THR A 777 -6.07 22.68 -2.40
N LYS A 778 -6.98 21.88 -2.93
CA LYS A 778 -7.45 20.63 -2.31
C LYS A 778 -6.31 19.64 -2.12
N VAL A 779 -5.51 19.41 -3.16
CA VAL A 779 -4.36 18.50 -3.10
C VAL A 779 -3.33 18.96 -2.09
N LEU A 780 -3.03 20.26 -2.03
CA LEU A 780 -2.09 20.82 -1.05
C LEU A 780 -2.61 20.69 0.39
N VAL A 781 -3.92 20.84 0.63
CA VAL A 781 -4.52 20.60 1.95
C VAL A 781 -4.45 19.12 2.33
N GLN A 782 -4.75 18.22 1.42
CA GLN A 782 -4.64 16.76 1.65
C GLN A 782 -3.19 16.35 1.93
N ALA A 783 -2.22 16.96 1.25
CA ALA A 783 -0.80 16.71 1.49
C ALA A 783 -0.37 17.00 2.94
N LYS A 784 -1.02 17.93 3.64
CA LYS A 784 -0.75 18.22 5.05
C LYS A 784 -0.93 17.00 5.95
N SER A 785 -2.01 16.23 5.75
CA SER A 785 -2.32 15.05 6.57
C SER A 785 -1.49 13.82 6.18
N GLN A 786 -0.94 13.83 4.97
CA GLN A 786 -0.22 12.67 4.39
C GLN A 786 1.31 12.79 4.49
N ILE A 787 1.83 13.95 4.87
CA ILE A 787 3.27 14.16 5.02
C ILE A 787 3.59 14.11 6.52
N PRO A 788 4.57 13.29 6.97
CA PRO A 788 5.03 13.29 8.36
C PRO A 788 5.31 14.71 8.84
N ASP A 789 5.19 14.94 10.13
CA ASP A 789 5.34 16.28 10.74
C ASP A 789 6.74 16.87 10.48
N ASN A 790 6.93 17.32 9.24
CA ASN A 790 8.14 17.97 8.76
C ASN A 790 7.88 19.46 8.60
N PRO A 791 8.38 20.29 9.51
CA PRO A 791 8.16 21.74 9.47
C PRO A 791 8.65 22.38 8.18
N GLN A 792 9.71 21.86 7.56
CA GLN A 792 10.27 22.42 6.32
C GLN A 792 9.34 22.16 5.13
N VAL A 793 8.76 20.97 5.05
CA VAL A 793 7.79 20.63 4.02
C VAL A 793 6.51 21.43 4.20
N LYS A 794 6.00 21.53 5.45
CA LYS A 794 4.83 22.39 5.74
C LYS A 794 5.09 23.84 5.34
N MET A 795 6.25 24.40 5.68
CA MET A 795 6.63 25.76 5.26
C MET A 795 6.66 25.90 3.73
N MET A 796 7.18 24.92 3.00
CA MET A 796 7.24 24.92 1.56
C MET A 796 5.84 24.95 0.94
N LEU A 797 4.92 24.08 1.41
CA LEU A 797 3.53 24.02 0.92
C LEU A 797 2.78 25.34 1.21
N VAL A 798 2.97 25.92 2.40
CA VAL A 798 2.42 27.24 2.76
C VAL A 798 2.99 28.34 1.84
N GLN A 799 4.28 28.29 1.53
CA GLN A 799 4.88 29.26 0.62
C GLN A 799 4.30 29.17 -0.79
N MET A 800 4.09 27.96 -1.30
CA MET A 800 3.44 27.74 -2.59
C MET A 800 2.04 28.39 -2.63
N LEU A 801 1.22 28.17 -1.59
CA LEU A 801 -0.10 28.79 -1.49
C LEU A 801 -0.02 30.33 -1.46
N LYS A 802 0.94 30.89 -0.75
CA LYS A 802 1.17 32.36 -0.70
C LYS A 802 1.58 32.90 -2.06
N ASP A 803 2.48 32.22 -2.77
CA ASP A 803 2.90 32.61 -4.12
C ASP A 803 1.74 32.53 -5.12
N GLY A 804 0.91 31.47 -5.00
CA GLY A 804 -0.32 31.33 -5.76
C GLY A 804 -1.30 32.49 -5.48
N LEU A 805 -1.50 32.83 -4.22
CA LEU A 805 -2.35 33.97 -3.82
C LEU A 805 -1.85 35.29 -4.41
N ALA A 806 -0.54 35.54 -4.35
CA ALA A 806 0.04 36.75 -4.92
C ALA A 806 -0.25 36.88 -6.43
N LYS A 807 -0.12 35.79 -7.17
CA LYS A 807 -0.47 35.74 -8.60
C LYS A 807 -1.96 35.97 -8.85
N LYS A 808 -2.86 35.38 -8.06
CA LYS A 808 -4.30 35.66 -8.17
C LYS A 808 -4.64 37.13 -7.88
N MET A 809 -3.98 37.74 -6.93
CA MET A 809 -4.14 39.17 -6.66
C MET A 809 -3.69 40.04 -7.84
N GLU A 810 -2.65 39.63 -8.58
CA GLU A 810 -2.26 40.31 -9.83
C GLU A 810 -3.30 40.17 -10.95
N VAL A 811 -3.90 38.94 -11.06
CA VAL A 811 -5.00 38.70 -12.02
C VAL A 811 -6.21 39.56 -11.64
N LEU A 812 -6.56 39.64 -10.36
CA LEU A 812 -7.66 40.47 -9.86
C LEU A 812 -7.44 41.98 -10.14
N LYS A 813 -6.20 42.45 -10.00
CA LYS A 813 -5.88 43.86 -10.35
C LYS A 813 -6.17 44.18 -11.81
N LYS A 814 -6.00 43.24 -12.72
CA LYS A 814 -6.29 43.37 -14.15
C LYS A 814 -7.79 43.25 -14.46
N ASN A 815 -8.52 42.54 -13.62
CA ASN A 815 -9.98 42.35 -13.75
C ASN A 815 -10.66 42.43 -12.37
N PRO A 816 -10.82 43.67 -11.83
CA PRO A 816 -11.24 43.91 -10.43
C PRO A 816 -12.61 43.32 -10.06
N ASN A 817 -13.48 43.09 -11.02
CA ASN A 817 -14.86 42.61 -10.78
C ASN A 817 -15.05 41.12 -11.08
N SER A 818 -13.98 40.38 -11.29
CA SER A 818 -14.07 38.94 -11.56
C SER A 818 -14.55 38.13 -10.34
N ALA A 819 -15.78 37.67 -10.38
CA ALA A 819 -16.33 36.78 -9.36
C ALA A 819 -15.52 35.46 -9.28
N THR A 820 -15.09 34.94 -10.41
CA THR A 820 -14.29 33.70 -10.48
C THR A 820 -12.94 33.84 -9.80
N VAL A 821 -12.23 34.95 -10.04
CA VAL A 821 -10.92 35.18 -9.39
C VAL A 821 -11.10 35.37 -7.88
N ASN A 822 -12.18 36.01 -7.44
CA ASN A 822 -12.47 36.12 -6.01
C ASN A 822 -12.72 34.73 -5.38
N GLN A 823 -13.47 33.84 -6.04
CA GLN A 823 -13.65 32.46 -5.59
C GLN A 823 -12.34 31.68 -5.51
N GLN A 824 -11.42 31.88 -6.47
CA GLN A 824 -10.09 31.28 -6.44
C GLN A 824 -9.26 31.78 -5.24
N ILE A 825 -9.31 33.06 -4.95
CA ILE A 825 -8.65 33.66 -3.80
C ILE A 825 -9.22 33.10 -2.49
N ASP A 826 -10.53 32.93 -2.39
CA ASP A 826 -11.20 32.33 -1.24
C ASP A 826 -10.78 30.88 -1.04
N ALA A 827 -10.65 30.10 -2.11
CA ALA A 827 -10.16 28.71 -2.05
C ALA A 827 -8.73 28.64 -1.52
N ILE A 828 -7.84 29.53 -1.98
CA ILE A 828 -6.45 29.58 -1.50
C ILE A 828 -6.40 30.01 -0.02
N ASN A 829 -7.19 31.01 0.38
CA ASN A 829 -7.24 31.44 1.78
C ASN A 829 -7.73 30.34 2.72
N LYS A 830 -8.78 29.59 2.33
CA LYS A 830 -9.23 28.41 3.07
C LYS A 830 -8.13 27.35 3.20
N ALA A 831 -7.36 27.14 2.12
CA ALA A 831 -6.24 26.20 2.16
C ALA A 831 -5.13 26.71 3.11
N LEU A 832 -4.83 27.99 3.15
CA LEU A 832 -3.88 28.60 4.09
C LEU A 832 -4.36 28.50 5.54
N ASP A 833 -5.66 28.69 5.79
CA ASP A 833 -6.24 28.55 7.12
C ASP A 833 -6.13 27.11 7.65
N ALA A 834 -6.23 26.13 6.77
CA ALA A 834 -6.02 24.73 7.12
C ALA A 834 -4.60 24.43 7.65
N TYR A 835 -3.62 25.29 7.34
CA TYR A 835 -2.23 25.16 7.82
C TYR A 835 -1.94 25.93 9.12
N LYS A 836 -2.86 26.75 9.59
CA LYS A 836 -2.74 27.42 10.90
C LYS A 836 -3.04 26.43 12.03
#